data_07cde9c8e2a36709002f26d4e930ebef
#
_entry.id   07cde9c8e2a36709002f26d4e930ebef
#
_cell.length_a   1.000
_cell.length_b   1.000
_cell.length_c   1.000
_cell.angle_alpha   90.00
_cell.angle_beta   90.00
_cell.angle_gamma   90.00
#
_symmetry.space_group_name_H-M   'P 1'
#
loop_
_entity.id
_entity.type
_entity.pdbx_description
1 polymer ?
#
loop_
_entity_poly.entity_id
_entity_poly.type
_entity_poly.pdbx_seq_one_letter_code
_entity_poly.pdbx_strand_id
1 'polypeptide(L)'
;MQSSTRRGSRTGTTTRVSRCRRPAGKSAGSTTRRTCSSAFICKAGPPSAFPFRADKCRPCSRRSARPPASRPFWRRRPARPSSDAARHGRHPPRRRIRFLAGSFLLNSRSLPGRPRVKPLVWLLLHLPWCIVHAQTDAGPDWTLRSAATLADHPASTGQRPATIALGDAASTTADTDVALKGHAELRRDHSVVKGNAIHYAFDTDVADAYGDVVLADSGRLFFGPEAHFRIDANQGYIVAPTYRFTLNGGRGSAARIDVVDAERTSVEHGTYTTCACGDRPDWYLKASRFDIDSGDDTGVARNGVLFFQGVPVFASPWLSFPLSSARRTGLLPPTVSYDSTDGVEVTQPIYVNLAPNYDLTLTPRTMQRRGTMLGADYRYLSPTYSGELAIAYLPDDRLTRTNRYSLHFRHDWNIGNGFGFHLYGDRVSDASAASTLASSGTAASSTLYRQEAGLTYSHAPWSVLFRVQHWQSFDSTTIYSSEPQLNVRYARYNAGGFDFGMEADATRFRSTVSGTTQGNRFVFDPYVAYSVERPGWFFTPKLKWHFASYDLTSIGSDAPSGQPKRFDVNVPTLTVDTGLRFERGVSLFGHTYLQTLEPRLFYVYTPYRNQYHAPLFDTAVTDFGIGELFSDNTFVGHDRIADANRITAALTSRLIEPATGDERARFVLAQQYDFKAPKVTLTSSDSTSTFSRTGLVAGASYKLGAGFNAEQAAQYDEINDYLRRASIGFGWSPGEQRVLNMSYRYNRAVDYSYASEDVEPVSQAVLAAQWPLTQHLSAVARLDYDLHARRLRTGLVGIQYDASCWSLGVAGEKYLYATSSTSTTSGTRIMVQLQLKGLGATDNGLQKQFSAAVPGYTAPPLQQEGSDRFTDLP
;
A
#
# COMPACT_ATOMS: atom_id res chain seq x y z
N MET A 1 -60.67 26.70 0.95
CA MET A 1 -61.59 27.41 1.83
C MET A 1 -60.77 28.11 2.89
N GLN A 2 -60.57 29.38 2.67
CA GLN A 2 -60.97 30.52 3.47
C GLN A 2 -60.27 30.61 4.79
N SER A 3 -59.40 31.50 4.94
CA SER A 3 -59.47 32.97 5.22
C SER A 3 -59.41 33.16 6.72
N SER A 4 -58.75 34.03 7.37
CA SER A 4 -58.42 35.41 7.11
C SER A 4 -57.71 36.02 8.32
N THR A 5 -56.73 36.83 8.09
CA THR A 5 -56.61 38.23 8.49
C THR A 5 -56.50 38.55 9.97
N ARG A 6 -55.60 39.32 10.40
CA ARG A 6 -55.14 40.66 10.26
C ARG A 6 -54.52 41.23 11.55
N ARG A 7 -53.43 41.98 11.38
CA ARG A 7 -53.04 43.28 11.99
C ARG A 7 -52.73 43.28 13.51
N GLY A 8 -51.77 44.01 13.98
CA GLY A 8 -50.88 45.05 13.48
C GLY A 8 -50.29 45.84 14.64
N SER A 9 -49.35 46.67 14.31
CA SER A 9 -48.82 47.90 14.87
C SER A 9 -47.62 47.75 15.81
N ARG A 10 -46.43 48.15 15.39
CA ARG A 10 -45.76 49.48 15.34
C ARG A 10 -45.53 50.09 16.72
N THR A 11 -44.25 50.26 17.01
CA THR A 11 -43.50 51.52 17.34
C THR A 11 -42.19 51.08 17.94
N GLY A 12 -41.03 51.48 17.58
CA GLY A 12 -40.49 52.69 17.11
C GLY A 12 -39.42 53.22 18.08
N THR A 13 -38.27 53.58 17.55
CA THR A 13 -37.30 54.59 17.94
C THR A 13 -36.16 54.25 18.90
N THR A 14 -35.02 54.31 18.34
CA THR A 14 -33.88 55.25 18.15
C THR A 14 -32.76 55.18 19.20
N THR A 15 -31.59 54.91 18.62
CA THR A 15 -30.28 55.57 18.75
C THR A 15 -29.83 56.12 20.12
N ARG A 16 -28.62 55.73 20.52
CA ARG A 16 -27.50 56.70 20.69
C ARG A 16 -26.15 56.04 20.92
N VAL A 17 -25.23 56.50 20.12
CA VAL A 17 -23.77 56.45 20.20
C VAL A 17 -23.28 57.35 21.32
N SER A 18 -22.28 56.94 22.11
CA SER A 18 -21.33 57.89 22.68
C SER A 18 -19.98 57.25 23.01
N ARG A 19 -19.02 57.85 22.44
CA ARG A 19 -17.58 57.80 22.80
C ARG A 19 -17.36 58.51 24.12
N CYS A 20 -16.34 58.15 24.92
CA CYS A 20 -15.29 59.03 25.47
C CYS A 20 -14.45 58.28 26.50
N ARG A 21 -13.17 58.24 26.23
CA ARG A 21 -11.99 58.92 26.80
C ARG A 21 -11.49 58.47 28.16
N ARG A 22 -10.19 58.07 28.12
CA ARG A 22 -9.25 58.04 29.24
C ARG A 22 -9.21 59.40 29.97
N PRO A 23 -8.82 59.44 31.28
CA PRO A 23 -7.46 59.91 31.54
C PRO A 23 -6.70 59.18 32.67
N ALA A 24 -5.44 59.57 32.74
CA ALA A 24 -4.33 59.18 33.54
C ALA A 24 -4.35 59.58 35.01
N GLY A 25 -3.55 59.01 35.82
CA GLY A 25 -3.03 59.60 37.04
C GLY A 25 -2.63 58.66 38.18
N LYS A 26 -1.32 58.38 38.31
CA LYS A 26 -0.42 58.43 39.50
C LYS A 26 -0.93 57.87 40.81
N SER A 27 -0.23 57.10 41.65
CA SER A 27 1.22 57.09 42.00
C SER A 27 1.45 56.05 43.14
N ALA A 28 2.70 55.50 43.18
CA ALA A 28 3.49 55.18 44.36
C ALA A 28 3.17 53.89 45.11
N GLY A 29 4.10 53.02 45.26
CA GLY A 29 5.31 52.89 45.89
C GLY A 29 5.75 51.44 46.12
N SER A 30 7.00 51.21 45.83
CA SER A 30 8.06 50.50 46.56
C SER A 30 7.87 49.01 46.89
N THR A 31 8.76 48.13 46.75
CA THR A 31 10.22 48.05 46.67
C THR A 31 10.65 46.61 46.38
N THR A 32 11.68 46.49 45.59
CA THR A 32 12.88 45.65 45.65
C THR A 32 12.73 44.13 45.42
N ARG A 33 13.47 43.45 44.62
CA ARG A 33 14.87 43.47 44.07
C ARG A 33 14.99 42.48 42.96
N ARG A 34 15.53 42.82 41.84
CA ARG A 34 16.80 42.39 41.16
C ARG A 34 16.93 40.84 40.94
N THR A 35 17.28 40.35 39.75
CA THR A 35 18.30 40.78 38.81
C THR A 35 18.23 40.03 37.48
N CYS A 36 18.37 40.67 36.37
CA CYS A 36 19.29 40.60 35.23
C CYS A 36 19.26 39.34 34.37
N SER A 37 18.79 39.42 33.17
CA SER A 37 19.37 39.89 31.86
C SER A 37 20.75 39.38 31.54
N SER A 38 20.86 38.63 30.43
CA SER A 38 21.71 39.09 29.32
C SER A 38 21.65 38.13 28.16
N ALA A 39 21.28 38.63 27.00
CA ALA A 39 21.54 38.09 25.68
C ALA A 39 23.01 38.33 25.32
N PHE A 40 23.63 37.34 24.63
CA PHE A 40 24.84 37.60 23.85
C PHE A 40 24.76 36.89 22.49
N ILE A 41 24.80 37.67 21.49
CA ILE A 41 25.16 37.38 20.10
C ILE A 41 26.68 37.28 20.03
N CYS A 42 27.23 36.25 19.41
CA CYS A 42 28.58 36.30 18.87
C CYS A 42 28.70 35.60 17.52
N LYS A 43 29.29 36.36 16.62
CA LYS A 43 29.71 36.08 15.25
C LYS A 43 30.95 35.17 15.18
N ALA A 44 31.07 34.54 14.03
CA ALA A 44 32.10 33.65 13.51
C ALA A 44 33.51 34.21 13.38
N GLY A 45 34.49 33.30 13.35
CA GLY A 45 35.79 33.43 12.74
C GLY A 45 36.81 32.37 13.18
N PRO A 46 37.59 31.78 12.24
CA PRO A 46 38.39 30.57 12.41
C PRO A 46 39.90 30.87 12.54
N PRO A 47 40.87 29.93 12.32
CA PRO A 47 41.28 28.80 13.14
C PRO A 47 42.77 28.90 13.56
N SER A 48 43.22 28.06 14.48
CA SER A 48 44.64 27.70 14.51
C SER A 48 44.93 26.46 15.35
N ALA A 49 45.99 25.80 14.99
CA ALA A 49 46.42 24.43 15.19
C ALA A 49 47.19 24.14 16.47
N PHE A 50 47.18 22.79 16.80
CA PHE A 50 48.26 22.00 17.46
C PHE A 50 48.45 22.10 18.99
N PRO A 51 49.15 21.11 19.57
CA PRO A 51 48.69 19.76 19.95
C PRO A 51 48.96 19.45 21.44
N PHE A 52 48.53 18.30 21.98
CA PHE A 52 49.33 17.48 22.90
C PHE A 52 48.56 16.38 23.62
N ARG A 53 49.03 15.21 23.37
CA ARG A 53 49.40 14.03 24.23
C ARG A 53 48.32 13.26 25.01
N ALA A 54 48.44 11.99 24.72
CA ALA A 54 47.96 10.80 25.38
C ALA A 54 48.39 10.67 26.83
N ASP A 55 47.55 10.04 27.65
CA ASP A 55 47.97 8.98 28.52
C ASP A 55 46.80 8.06 28.94
N LYS A 56 47.00 6.80 28.62
CA LYS A 56 46.75 5.53 29.33
C LYS A 56 45.52 5.35 30.24
N CYS A 57 44.69 4.44 29.85
CA CYS A 57 44.27 3.34 30.71
C CYS A 57 44.06 2.04 29.95
N ARG A 58 44.70 0.99 30.40
CA ARG A 58 44.74 -0.38 29.88
C ARG A 58 43.51 -1.20 30.32
N PRO A 59 43.23 -2.33 29.64
CA PRO A 59 41.95 -3.02 29.62
C PRO A 59 41.86 -4.15 30.65
N CYS A 60 40.65 -4.50 31.04
CA CYS A 60 40.37 -5.72 31.77
C CYS A 60 39.84 -6.80 30.82
N SER A 61 40.48 -7.95 30.97
CA SER A 61 40.47 -9.15 30.18
C SER A 61 39.16 -9.97 30.23
N ARG A 62 38.82 -10.52 29.08
CA ARG A 62 38.22 -11.79 28.73
C ARG A 62 38.17 -12.89 29.78
N ARG A 63 37.05 -13.56 29.88
CA ARG A 63 36.99 -15.03 29.94
C ARG A 63 35.91 -15.56 29.00
N SER A 64 36.39 -16.29 28.03
CA SER A 64 35.65 -17.14 27.09
C SER A 64 35.34 -18.49 27.76
N ALA A 65 34.14 -18.99 27.52
CA ALA A 65 33.82 -20.40 27.65
C ALA A 65 33.34 -20.94 26.29
N ARG A 66 34.10 -21.86 25.73
CA ARG A 66 33.75 -22.68 24.58
C ARG A 66 33.00 -23.94 25.05
N PRO A 67 32.04 -24.45 24.30
CA PRO A 67 31.56 -25.83 24.44
C PRO A 67 32.40 -26.81 23.59
N PRO A 68 32.41 -28.10 23.91
CA PRO A 68 33.31 -29.07 23.30
C PRO A 68 32.79 -29.62 21.98
N ALA A 69 33.74 -29.83 21.11
CA ALA A 69 33.61 -30.54 19.84
C ALA A 69 33.52 -32.05 20.05
N SER A 70 32.66 -32.71 19.27
CA SER A 70 32.80 -34.13 18.98
C SER A 70 32.85 -34.32 17.48
N ARG A 71 33.93 -34.81 17.00
CA ARG A 71 34.22 -35.32 15.66
C ARG A 71 34.19 -36.85 15.64
N PRO A 72 34.44 -37.47 14.49
CA PRO A 72 33.49 -38.03 13.52
C PRO A 72 33.77 -39.51 13.30
N PHE A 73 32.94 -40.24 12.61
CA PHE A 73 33.33 -41.54 12.08
C PHE A 73 32.62 -41.88 10.74
N TRP A 74 33.48 -42.09 9.78
CA TRP A 74 33.65 -42.99 8.65
C TRP A 74 33.02 -42.74 7.29
N ARG A 75 33.94 -42.37 6.40
CA ARG A 75 33.90 -42.62 4.95
C ARG A 75 33.79 -44.08 4.64
N ARG A 76 33.05 -44.41 3.57
CA ARG A 76 33.51 -45.35 2.53
C ARG A 76 32.74 -45.13 1.23
N ARG A 77 33.46 -44.70 0.19
CA ARG A 77 33.25 -45.17 -1.19
C ARG A 77 33.99 -46.48 -1.29
N PRO A 78 33.64 -47.43 -2.22
CA PRO A 78 33.93 -47.23 -3.63
C PRO A 78 33.07 -48.00 -4.68
N ALA A 79 33.41 -47.73 -5.92
CA ALA A 79 33.59 -48.58 -7.06
C ALA A 79 32.46 -48.80 -8.08
N ARG A 80 32.72 -48.27 -9.25
CA ARG A 80 32.26 -48.84 -10.56
C ARG A 80 32.98 -50.17 -10.82
N PRO A 81 32.37 -51.03 -11.64
CA PRO A 81 32.88 -51.32 -12.99
C PRO A 81 31.74 -51.48 -14.03
N SER A 82 31.92 -50.97 -15.18
CA SER A 82 32.41 -51.39 -16.49
C SER A 82 31.65 -52.56 -17.15
N SER A 83 31.14 -52.22 -18.34
CA SER A 83 31.16 -52.88 -19.64
C SER A 83 30.32 -54.15 -19.90
N ASP A 84 29.62 -54.00 -20.96
CA ASP A 84 29.55 -54.76 -22.18
C ASP A 84 28.30 -55.63 -22.51
N ALA A 85 27.84 -55.33 -23.66
CA ALA A 85 27.43 -56.15 -24.76
C ALA A 85 25.96 -56.58 -24.93
N ALA A 86 25.43 -56.04 -25.97
CA ALA A 86 24.83 -56.69 -27.12
C ALA A 86 23.42 -57.26 -27.18
N ARG A 87 22.64 -56.64 -28.05
CA ARG A 87 21.80 -57.17 -29.13
C ARG A 87 20.51 -57.93 -28.91
N HIS A 88 19.58 -57.49 -29.77
CA HIS A 88 18.35 -58.07 -30.32
C HIS A 88 17.08 -57.74 -29.54
N GLY A 89 16.16 -56.98 -30.04
CA GLY A 89 15.43 -57.08 -31.32
C GLY A 89 14.07 -57.70 -31.07
N ARG A 90 13.00 -56.92 -31.14
CA ARG A 90 11.70 -57.27 -31.74
C ARG A 90 10.52 -56.42 -31.21
N HIS A 91 9.95 -55.62 -32.07
CA HIS A 91 8.52 -55.24 -32.01
C HIS A 91 7.64 -56.48 -32.28
N PRO A 92 6.35 -56.56 -31.99
CA PRO A 92 5.23 -55.58 -31.94
C PRO A 92 4.16 -55.99 -30.88
N PRO A 93 2.88 -55.67 -30.95
CA PRO A 93 2.04 -54.78 -31.77
C PRO A 93 1.02 -53.94 -31.01
N ARG A 94 0.50 -52.96 -31.71
CA ARG A 94 -0.67 -52.11 -31.37
C ARG A 94 -1.94 -52.89 -31.01
N ARG A 95 -2.62 -52.55 -29.89
CA ARG A 95 -4.03 -52.85 -29.69
C ARG A 95 -4.83 -51.54 -29.63
N ARG A 96 -5.70 -51.39 -30.62
CA ARG A 96 -6.83 -50.48 -30.64
C ARG A 96 -7.84 -50.91 -29.60
N ILE A 97 -8.26 -49.97 -28.72
CA ILE A 97 -9.49 -50.15 -27.93
C ILE A 97 -10.52 -49.19 -28.50
N ARG A 98 -11.57 -49.78 -29.07
CA ARG A 98 -12.80 -49.10 -29.47
C ARG A 98 -13.64 -48.84 -28.21
N PHE A 99 -14.03 -47.56 -27.99
CA PHE A 99 -15.11 -47.22 -27.08
C PHE A 99 -16.43 -47.26 -27.84
N LEU A 100 -17.32 -48.09 -27.39
CA LEU A 100 -18.72 -48.17 -27.80
C LEU A 100 -19.50 -47.01 -27.15
N ALA A 101 -20.19 -46.24 -27.94
CA ALA A 101 -21.19 -45.28 -27.51
C ALA A 101 -22.47 -46.05 -27.09
N GLY A 102 -22.84 -45.92 -25.82
CA GLY A 102 -24.11 -46.36 -25.33
C GLY A 102 -25.05 -45.18 -25.10
N SER A 103 -26.04 -45.07 -25.96
CA SER A 103 -27.16 -44.11 -25.85
C SER A 103 -28.12 -44.59 -24.75
N PHE A 104 -28.33 -43.76 -23.72
CA PHE A 104 -29.47 -43.92 -22.82
C PHE A 104 -30.46 -42.79 -23.04
N LEU A 105 -31.60 -43.21 -23.64
CA LEU A 105 -32.84 -42.45 -23.68
C LEU A 105 -33.49 -42.52 -22.28
N LEU A 106 -33.68 -41.38 -21.63
CA LEU A 106 -34.56 -41.26 -20.48
C LEU A 106 -35.70 -40.31 -20.77
N ASN A 107 -36.85 -40.89 -20.65
CA ASN A 107 -38.18 -40.38 -20.86
C ASN A 107 -38.52 -39.21 -19.89
N SER A 108 -39.00 -38.13 -20.44
CA SER A 108 -39.48 -36.95 -19.70
C SER A 108 -40.83 -37.21 -19.03
N ARG A 109 -40.90 -37.07 -17.72
CA ARG A 109 -42.15 -36.73 -17.00
C ARG A 109 -42.04 -35.37 -16.35
N SER A 110 -43.00 -34.54 -16.69
CA SER A 110 -43.20 -33.16 -16.27
C SER A 110 -43.40 -32.98 -14.77
N LEU A 111 -42.71 -32.05 -14.18
CA LEU A 111 -43.03 -31.39 -12.91
C LEU A 111 -42.90 -29.88 -13.07
N PRO A 112 -43.79 -29.07 -12.50
CA PRO A 112 -43.90 -27.65 -12.76
C PRO A 112 -43.00 -26.83 -11.79
N GLY A 113 -42.47 -25.71 -12.29
CA GLY A 113 -42.01 -24.55 -11.47
C GLY A 113 -40.51 -24.44 -11.27
N ARG A 114 -39.78 -24.10 -12.31
CA ARG A 114 -38.42 -23.55 -12.14
C ARG A 114 -38.37 -22.10 -12.64
N PRO A 115 -37.77 -21.16 -11.90
CA PRO A 115 -37.51 -19.84 -12.43
C PRO A 115 -36.44 -19.94 -13.54
N ARG A 116 -36.74 -19.37 -14.66
CA ARG A 116 -35.86 -19.28 -15.84
C ARG A 116 -34.64 -18.39 -15.50
N VAL A 117 -33.51 -19.01 -15.23
CA VAL A 117 -32.22 -18.34 -15.31
C VAL A 117 -31.86 -18.18 -16.79
N LYS A 118 -31.81 -16.94 -17.28
CA LYS A 118 -31.45 -16.63 -18.66
C LYS A 118 -29.95 -16.91 -18.93
N PRO A 119 -29.56 -17.16 -20.20
CA PRO A 119 -28.37 -17.91 -20.62
C PRO A 119 -27.03 -17.11 -20.58
N LEU A 120 -26.84 -16.25 -19.59
CA LEU A 120 -25.56 -15.54 -19.46
C LEU A 120 -24.45 -16.40 -18.82
N VAL A 121 -24.83 -17.48 -18.14
CA VAL A 121 -23.87 -18.41 -17.51
C VAL A 121 -23.22 -19.36 -18.52
N TRP A 122 -23.84 -19.56 -19.68
CA TRP A 122 -23.32 -20.46 -20.73
C TRP A 122 -22.19 -19.86 -21.57
N LEU A 123 -22.05 -18.54 -21.56
CA LEU A 123 -20.97 -17.90 -22.34
C LEU A 123 -19.60 -17.97 -21.67
N LEU A 124 -19.55 -18.25 -20.37
CA LEU A 124 -18.29 -18.41 -19.62
C LEU A 124 -17.76 -19.85 -19.60
N LEU A 125 -18.56 -20.83 -20.03
CA LEU A 125 -18.17 -22.25 -20.06
C LEU A 125 -17.65 -22.71 -21.44
N HIS A 126 -17.69 -21.88 -22.48
CA HIS A 126 -17.21 -22.20 -23.83
C HIS A 126 -16.10 -21.24 -24.31
N LEU A 127 -15.24 -20.80 -23.43
CA LEU A 127 -13.95 -20.28 -23.87
C LEU A 127 -13.12 -21.47 -24.38
N PRO A 128 -12.63 -21.43 -25.62
CA PRO A 128 -11.73 -22.47 -26.12
C PRO A 128 -10.52 -22.51 -25.21
N TRP A 129 -10.17 -23.68 -24.74
CA TRP A 129 -8.85 -23.95 -24.16
C TRP A 129 -7.81 -23.68 -25.24
N CYS A 130 -7.37 -22.43 -25.34
CA CYS A 130 -6.08 -22.15 -25.93
C CYS A 130 -5.03 -22.80 -25.02
N ILE A 131 -4.55 -23.94 -25.42
CA ILE A 131 -3.29 -24.49 -24.90
C ILE A 131 -2.25 -23.45 -25.24
N VAL A 132 -1.97 -22.57 -24.32
CA VAL A 132 -0.76 -21.73 -24.35
C VAL A 132 0.37 -22.73 -24.20
N HIS A 133 1.04 -23.01 -25.31
CA HIS A 133 2.38 -23.58 -25.24
C HIS A 133 3.18 -22.59 -24.39
N ALA A 134 3.54 -23.00 -23.17
CA ALA A 134 4.59 -22.33 -22.44
C ALA A 134 5.82 -22.41 -23.35
N GLN A 135 6.17 -21.29 -23.99
CA GLN A 135 7.53 -21.10 -24.43
C GLN A 135 8.35 -21.26 -23.16
N THR A 136 9.13 -22.31 -23.12
CA THR A 136 10.23 -22.44 -22.17
C THR A 136 11.05 -21.16 -22.37
N ASP A 137 10.98 -20.26 -21.39
CA ASP A 137 11.93 -19.16 -21.33
C ASP A 137 13.32 -19.77 -21.52
N ALA A 138 14.01 -19.31 -22.54
CA ALA A 138 15.42 -19.59 -22.70
C ALA A 138 16.05 -19.25 -21.35
N GLY A 139 16.72 -20.22 -20.76
CA GLY A 139 17.37 -20.06 -19.47
C GLY A 139 18.24 -18.81 -19.47
N PRO A 140 18.57 -18.28 -18.29
CA PRO A 140 19.24 -16.98 -18.17
C PRO A 140 20.40 -16.92 -19.17
N ASP A 141 20.29 -15.93 -20.04
CA ASP A 141 21.33 -15.66 -21.04
C ASP A 141 22.61 -15.39 -20.27
N TRP A 142 23.54 -16.34 -20.33
CA TRP A 142 24.83 -16.25 -19.67
C TRP A 142 25.72 -15.26 -20.43
N THR A 143 25.36 -13.98 -20.38
CA THR A 143 26.23 -12.92 -20.81
C THR A 143 27.36 -12.79 -19.79
N LEU A 144 28.59 -13.02 -20.24
CA LEU A 144 29.77 -12.72 -19.42
C LEU A 144 29.76 -11.24 -19.06
N ARG A 145 29.57 -10.94 -17.79
CA ARG A 145 29.73 -9.60 -17.25
C ARG A 145 31.13 -9.49 -16.68
N SER A 146 31.88 -8.46 -17.06
CA SER A 146 33.12 -8.13 -16.35
C SER A 146 32.76 -7.79 -14.90
N ALA A 147 33.54 -8.28 -13.91
CA ALA A 147 33.40 -7.85 -12.54
C ALA A 147 33.57 -6.32 -12.46
N ALA A 148 32.80 -5.65 -11.63
CA ALA A 148 32.93 -4.20 -11.42
C ALA A 148 34.37 -3.78 -11.06
N THR A 149 35.10 -4.67 -10.39
CA THR A 149 36.55 -4.55 -10.09
C THR A 149 37.47 -4.60 -11.31
N LEU A 150 36.95 -5.00 -12.50
CA LEU A 150 37.73 -4.99 -13.75
C LEU A 150 37.38 -3.75 -14.59
N ALA A 151 36.27 -3.10 -14.36
CA ALA A 151 35.89 -1.86 -15.04
C ALA A 151 36.57 -0.63 -14.40
N ASP A 152 36.84 -0.68 -13.11
CA ASP A 152 37.54 0.37 -12.38
C ASP A 152 38.93 -0.16 -11.99
N HIS A 153 39.99 0.40 -12.62
CA HIS A 153 41.33 0.20 -12.06
C HIS A 153 41.34 0.84 -10.65
N PRO A 154 41.74 0.08 -9.61
CA PRO A 154 41.80 0.68 -8.27
C PRO A 154 42.72 1.90 -8.34
N ALA A 155 42.21 3.04 -7.92
CA ALA A 155 42.97 4.26 -7.81
C ALA A 155 44.29 3.94 -7.07
N SER A 156 45.41 4.19 -7.72
CA SER A 156 46.72 3.97 -7.12
C SER A 156 46.87 4.94 -5.96
N THR A 157 46.80 4.44 -4.74
CA THR A 157 46.95 5.24 -3.52
C THR A 157 48.36 5.89 -3.50
N GLY A 158 48.44 7.14 -3.87
CA GLY A 158 49.60 8.01 -3.61
C GLY A 158 50.60 8.24 -4.73
N GLN A 159 50.43 7.65 -5.92
CA GLN A 159 51.24 8.04 -7.11
C GLN A 159 50.32 8.58 -8.21
N ARG A 160 50.76 9.61 -8.94
CA ARG A 160 50.04 10.07 -10.13
C ARG A 160 49.87 8.89 -11.10
N PRO A 161 48.67 8.59 -11.58
CA PRO A 161 48.43 7.50 -12.49
C PRO A 161 49.26 7.74 -13.77
N ALA A 162 49.84 6.68 -14.33
CA ALA A 162 50.57 6.77 -15.57
C ALA A 162 49.68 7.19 -16.73
N THR A 163 50.14 8.12 -17.55
CA THR A 163 49.52 8.46 -18.83
C THR A 163 49.98 7.49 -19.88
N ILE A 164 49.03 6.84 -20.54
CA ILE A 164 49.27 5.93 -21.67
C ILE A 164 48.88 6.68 -22.94
N ALA A 165 49.84 6.84 -23.86
CA ALA A 165 49.65 7.48 -25.17
C ALA A 165 49.88 6.44 -26.27
N LEU A 166 48.90 6.27 -27.15
CA LEU A 166 48.91 5.33 -28.26
C LEU A 166 48.57 6.07 -29.56
N GLY A 167 49.11 5.61 -30.70
CA GLY A 167 48.79 6.15 -32.02
C GLY A 167 49.60 5.45 -33.09
N ASP A 168 49.17 5.57 -34.36
CA ASP A 168 49.90 4.98 -35.50
C ASP A 168 51.25 5.66 -35.71
N ALA A 169 51.36 6.93 -35.36
CA ALA A 169 52.57 7.73 -35.32
C ALA A 169 52.60 8.64 -34.10
N ALA A 170 53.76 8.75 -33.48
CA ALA A 170 54.02 9.64 -32.37
C ALA A 170 55.27 10.49 -32.63
N SER A 171 55.20 11.77 -32.33
CA SER A 171 56.34 12.70 -32.31
C SER A 171 56.36 13.43 -30.98
N THR A 172 57.56 13.55 -30.39
CA THR A 172 57.78 14.25 -29.12
C THR A 172 58.75 15.41 -29.34
N THR A 173 58.52 16.53 -28.69
CA THR A 173 59.44 17.66 -28.65
C THR A 173 60.03 17.70 -27.23
N ALA A 174 61.30 17.30 -27.12
CA ALA A 174 62.16 17.42 -25.91
C ALA A 174 61.42 17.58 -24.57
N ASP A 175 60.75 16.56 -24.12
CA ASP A 175 60.05 16.49 -22.79
C ASP A 175 58.97 17.52 -22.55
N THR A 176 58.49 18.25 -23.57
CA THR A 176 57.42 19.29 -23.42
C THR A 176 56.05 18.82 -23.89
N ASP A 177 56.01 18.04 -24.97
CA ASP A 177 54.75 17.61 -25.57
C ASP A 177 54.89 16.29 -26.38
N VAL A 178 53.73 15.67 -26.62
CA VAL A 178 53.59 14.55 -27.56
C VAL A 178 52.44 14.82 -28.53
N ALA A 179 52.73 14.65 -29.85
CA ALA A 179 51.72 14.67 -30.88
C ALA A 179 51.49 13.26 -31.41
N LEU A 180 50.29 12.78 -31.30
CA LEU A 180 49.84 11.47 -31.78
C LEU A 180 49.01 11.64 -33.05
N LYS A 181 49.18 10.79 -34.04
CA LYS A 181 48.42 10.75 -35.30
C LYS A 181 47.98 9.37 -35.66
N GLY A 182 46.76 9.25 -36.19
CA GLY A 182 46.14 7.97 -36.56
C GLY A 182 45.78 7.14 -35.35
N HIS A 183 44.48 6.86 -35.17
CA HIS A 183 43.93 6.13 -34.02
C HIS A 183 44.53 6.58 -32.69
N ALA A 184 44.72 7.90 -32.54
CA ALA A 184 45.34 8.49 -31.37
C ALA A 184 44.46 8.27 -30.12
N GLU A 185 45.11 7.80 -29.05
CA GLU A 185 44.43 7.52 -27.76
C GLU A 185 45.35 7.97 -26.63
N LEU A 186 44.73 8.68 -25.64
CA LEU A 186 45.37 9.11 -24.39
C LEU A 186 44.53 8.62 -23.23
N ARG A 187 45.11 7.83 -22.36
CA ARG A 187 44.44 7.28 -21.16
C ARG A 187 45.15 7.71 -19.89
N ARG A 188 44.39 8.14 -18.92
CA ARG A 188 44.81 8.33 -17.53
C ARG A 188 43.65 8.11 -16.58
N ASP A 189 43.84 7.16 -15.67
CA ASP A 189 42.85 6.80 -14.66
C ASP A 189 41.46 6.50 -15.27
N HIS A 190 40.48 7.32 -15.02
CA HIS A 190 39.10 7.16 -15.52
C HIS A 190 38.83 7.90 -16.83
N SER A 191 39.81 8.68 -17.31
CA SER A 191 39.65 9.51 -18.52
C SER A 191 40.34 8.88 -19.73
N VAL A 192 39.61 8.81 -20.83
CA VAL A 192 40.09 8.35 -22.12
C VAL A 192 39.73 9.39 -23.18
N VAL A 193 40.77 9.89 -23.90
CA VAL A 193 40.59 10.79 -25.02
C VAL A 193 41.07 10.06 -26.29
N LYS A 194 40.24 9.97 -27.32
CA LYS A 194 40.57 9.42 -28.61
C LYS A 194 40.33 10.44 -29.69
N GLY A 195 41.02 10.31 -30.83
CA GLY A 195 40.83 11.16 -31.99
C GLY A 195 41.70 10.75 -33.16
N ASN A 196 41.56 11.44 -34.30
CA ASN A 196 42.46 11.24 -35.44
C ASN A 196 43.84 11.82 -35.18
N ALA A 197 43.87 12.86 -34.35
CA ALA A 197 45.13 13.45 -33.86
C ALA A 197 44.93 14.00 -32.43
N ILE A 198 45.95 13.79 -31.58
CA ILE A 198 46.00 14.34 -30.24
C ILE A 198 47.33 15.02 -30.01
N HIS A 199 47.32 16.24 -29.55
CA HIS A 199 48.47 16.99 -29.04
C HIS A 199 48.35 17.10 -27.52
N TYR A 200 49.30 16.55 -26.77
CA TYR A 200 49.31 16.54 -25.33
C TYR A 200 50.54 17.27 -24.78
N ALA A 201 50.32 18.36 -24.04
CA ALA A 201 51.33 19.16 -23.42
C ALA A 201 51.55 18.72 -21.96
N PHE A 202 52.78 18.31 -21.62
CA PHE A 202 53.10 17.72 -20.30
C PHE A 202 53.08 18.72 -19.14
N ASP A 203 53.44 19.96 -19.43
CA ASP A 203 53.55 21.07 -18.46
C ASP A 203 52.18 21.60 -18.01
N THR A 204 51.26 21.70 -18.97
CA THR A 204 49.89 22.20 -18.71
C THR A 204 48.87 21.11 -18.48
N ASP A 205 49.25 19.87 -18.73
CA ASP A 205 48.39 18.66 -18.66
C ASP A 205 47.17 18.75 -19.62
N VAL A 206 47.35 19.41 -20.76
CA VAL A 206 46.29 19.67 -21.72
C VAL A 206 46.42 18.76 -22.92
N ALA A 207 45.32 18.09 -23.28
CA ALA A 207 45.12 17.30 -24.47
C ALA A 207 44.19 18.06 -25.44
N ASP A 208 44.70 18.42 -26.62
CA ASP A 208 43.94 18.93 -27.75
C ASP A 208 43.69 17.77 -28.74
N ALA A 209 42.46 17.38 -28.90
CA ALA A 209 42.06 16.25 -29.77
C ALA A 209 41.20 16.73 -30.93
N TYR A 210 41.50 16.20 -32.12
CA TYR A 210 40.90 16.58 -33.39
C TYR A 210 40.45 15.36 -34.18
N GLY A 211 39.30 15.48 -34.85
CA GLY A 211 38.74 14.51 -35.78
C GLY A 211 38.26 13.23 -35.10
N ASP A 212 36.96 12.96 -35.18
CA ASP A 212 36.26 11.85 -34.54
C ASP A 212 36.62 11.67 -33.06
N VAL A 213 36.60 12.77 -32.33
CA VAL A 213 36.99 12.80 -30.91
C VAL A 213 36.00 12.04 -30.07
N VAL A 214 36.49 11.14 -29.22
CA VAL A 214 35.75 10.49 -28.15
C VAL A 214 36.40 10.82 -26.81
N LEU A 215 35.66 11.49 -25.93
CA LEU A 215 36.05 11.70 -24.55
C LEU A 215 35.15 10.86 -23.64
N ALA A 216 35.77 9.89 -22.97
CA ALA A 216 35.09 9.08 -21.95
C ALA A 216 35.66 9.44 -20.58
N ASP A 217 34.79 9.79 -19.64
CA ASP A 217 35.16 10.16 -18.28
C ASP A 217 34.05 9.87 -17.30
N SER A 218 34.34 9.10 -16.26
CA SER A 218 33.44 8.85 -15.11
C SER A 218 31.97 8.56 -15.50
N GLY A 219 31.76 7.75 -16.56
CA GLY A 219 30.42 7.40 -17.06
C GLY A 219 29.77 8.46 -17.95
N ARG A 220 30.52 9.46 -18.39
CA ARG A 220 30.13 10.44 -19.39
C ARG A 220 30.85 10.13 -20.69
N LEU A 221 30.13 10.13 -21.78
CA LEU A 221 30.66 9.89 -23.13
C LEU A 221 30.33 11.09 -24.01
N PHE A 222 31.34 11.67 -24.65
CA PHE A 222 31.20 12.78 -25.56
C PHE A 222 31.86 12.44 -26.88
N PHE A 223 31.15 12.77 -27.96
CA PHE A 223 31.63 12.56 -29.33
C PHE A 223 31.56 13.87 -30.09
N GLY A 224 32.66 14.31 -30.69
CA GLY A 224 32.71 15.60 -31.39
C GLY A 224 33.90 15.73 -32.34
N PRO A 225 33.94 16.84 -33.11
CA PRO A 225 35.09 17.07 -34.03
C PRO A 225 36.35 17.56 -33.33
N GLU A 226 36.20 18.21 -32.15
CA GLU A 226 37.26 18.86 -31.42
C GLU A 226 37.03 18.87 -29.94
N ALA A 227 38.06 18.58 -29.14
CA ALA A 227 38.03 18.70 -27.68
C ALA A 227 39.36 19.26 -27.17
N HIS A 228 39.24 20.13 -26.16
CA HIS A 228 40.32 20.66 -25.37
C HIS A 228 40.14 20.25 -23.92
N PHE A 229 41.00 19.43 -23.36
CA PHE A 229 40.76 18.80 -22.08
C PHE A 229 41.99 18.72 -21.20
N ARG A 230 41.95 19.28 -19.98
CA ARG A 230 42.94 19.13 -18.94
C ARG A 230 42.64 17.88 -18.11
N ILE A 231 43.49 16.88 -18.20
CA ILE A 231 43.19 15.51 -17.75
C ILE A 231 43.13 15.44 -16.22
N ASP A 232 44.16 15.95 -15.49
CA ASP A 232 44.19 15.88 -14.01
C ASP A 232 43.09 16.73 -13.35
N ALA A 233 42.75 17.86 -13.95
CA ALA A 233 41.71 18.73 -13.42
C ALA A 233 40.31 18.32 -13.83
N ASN A 234 40.17 17.38 -14.76
CA ASN A 234 38.89 16.98 -15.35
C ASN A 234 38.12 18.19 -15.91
N GLN A 235 38.82 19.08 -16.63
CA GLN A 235 38.30 20.37 -17.12
C GLN A 235 38.57 20.54 -18.60
N GLY A 236 37.63 21.09 -19.32
CA GLY A 236 37.80 21.36 -20.73
C GLY A 236 36.49 21.63 -21.44
N TYR A 237 36.56 21.59 -22.78
CA TYR A 237 35.38 21.76 -23.61
C TYR A 237 35.42 20.88 -24.83
N ILE A 238 34.23 20.60 -25.37
CA ILE A 238 34.03 19.90 -26.62
C ILE A 238 33.13 20.73 -27.53
N VAL A 239 33.46 20.83 -28.79
CA VAL A 239 32.72 21.61 -29.79
C VAL A 239 31.72 20.71 -30.52
N ALA A 240 30.50 21.19 -30.70
CA ALA A 240 29.40 20.52 -31.38
C ALA A 240 29.24 19.02 -31.02
N PRO A 241 29.29 18.62 -29.74
CA PRO A 241 29.26 17.22 -29.37
C PRO A 241 27.86 16.60 -29.44
N THR A 242 27.83 15.29 -29.67
CA THR A 242 26.78 14.41 -29.15
C THR A 242 27.28 13.81 -27.85
N TYR A 243 26.37 13.53 -26.93
CA TYR A 243 26.76 13.01 -25.61
C TYR A 243 25.82 11.94 -25.08
N ARG A 244 26.35 11.10 -24.17
CA ARG A 244 25.60 10.06 -23.48
C ARG A 244 26.08 9.94 -22.05
N PHE A 245 25.11 9.86 -21.12
CA PHE A 245 25.35 9.54 -19.71
C PHE A 245 24.99 8.07 -19.47
N THR A 246 25.94 7.28 -19.00
CA THR A 246 25.71 5.84 -18.76
C THR A 246 24.86 5.58 -17.52
N LEU A 247 24.79 6.56 -16.59
CA LEU A 247 24.08 6.41 -15.33
C LEU A 247 22.56 6.25 -15.52
N ASN A 248 21.97 7.02 -16.43
CA ASN A 248 20.53 7.07 -16.65
C ASN A 248 20.11 6.91 -18.12
N GLY A 249 21.06 6.62 -19.02
CA GLY A 249 20.81 6.54 -20.46
C GLY A 249 20.49 7.91 -21.11
N GLY A 250 20.68 9.01 -20.39
CA GLY A 250 20.46 10.36 -20.91
C GLY A 250 21.43 10.68 -22.04
N ARG A 251 20.92 11.23 -23.14
CA ARG A 251 21.72 11.57 -24.33
C ARG A 251 21.18 12.82 -25.02
N GLY A 252 22.01 13.37 -25.87
CA GLY A 252 21.65 14.56 -26.64
C GLY A 252 22.77 15.07 -27.53
N SER A 253 22.56 16.27 -28.07
CA SER A 253 23.55 17.03 -28.81
C SER A 253 23.61 18.46 -28.27
N ALA A 254 24.73 19.14 -28.46
CA ALA A 254 24.93 20.50 -28.02
C ALA A 254 25.77 21.30 -29.02
N ALA A 255 25.70 22.61 -28.94
CA ALA A 255 26.63 23.47 -29.64
C ALA A 255 28.02 23.41 -28.99
N ARG A 256 28.08 23.32 -27.67
CA ARG A 256 29.29 23.19 -26.87
C ARG A 256 28.99 22.54 -25.53
N ILE A 257 29.90 21.74 -25.03
CA ILE A 257 29.91 21.25 -23.67
C ILE A 257 31.17 21.74 -22.95
N ASP A 258 31.00 22.32 -21.80
CA ASP A 258 32.09 22.68 -20.89
C ASP A 258 32.04 21.71 -19.68
N VAL A 259 33.10 20.91 -19.54
CA VAL A 259 33.33 20.09 -18.37
C VAL A 259 34.02 20.94 -17.33
N VAL A 260 33.33 21.25 -16.24
CA VAL A 260 33.83 22.17 -15.19
C VAL A 260 34.71 21.38 -14.21
N ASP A 261 34.34 20.16 -13.88
CA ASP A 261 35.10 19.22 -13.06
C ASP A 261 34.53 17.81 -13.22
N ALA A 262 34.99 16.87 -12.38
CA ALA A 262 34.56 15.47 -12.41
C ALA A 262 33.04 15.29 -12.22
N GLU A 263 32.38 16.20 -11.56
CA GLU A 263 30.95 16.11 -11.22
C GLU A 263 30.08 17.06 -12.06
N ARG A 264 30.62 18.22 -12.46
CA ARG A 264 29.83 19.29 -13.07
C ARG A 264 30.12 19.46 -14.55
N THR A 265 29.07 19.53 -15.34
CA THR A 265 29.09 19.72 -16.80
C THR A 265 28.04 20.74 -17.19
N SER A 266 28.41 21.67 -18.05
CA SER A 266 27.51 22.65 -18.65
C SER A 266 27.35 22.36 -20.15
N VAL A 267 26.11 22.26 -20.60
CA VAL A 267 25.72 21.95 -21.99
C VAL A 267 25.04 23.18 -22.58
N GLU A 268 25.63 23.78 -23.59
CA GLU A 268 25.09 25.01 -24.21
C GLU A 268 24.31 24.69 -25.48
N HIS A 269 23.11 25.28 -25.60
CA HIS A 269 22.18 25.14 -26.72
C HIS A 269 21.95 23.66 -27.07
N GLY A 270 21.66 22.83 -26.03
CA GLY A 270 21.60 21.40 -26.14
C GLY A 270 20.20 20.84 -26.15
N THR A 271 20.15 19.51 -26.43
CA THR A 271 18.98 18.65 -26.28
C THR A 271 19.27 17.56 -25.26
N TYR A 272 18.26 17.08 -24.55
CA TYR A 272 18.35 15.97 -23.61
C TYR A 272 17.17 15.03 -23.79
N THR A 273 17.41 13.73 -23.83
CA THR A 273 16.40 12.67 -23.86
C THR A 273 16.93 11.39 -23.21
N THR A 274 16.04 10.51 -22.76
CA THR A 274 16.39 9.14 -22.32
C THR A 274 15.88 8.08 -23.32
N CYS A 275 15.35 8.49 -24.48
CA CYS A 275 14.91 7.57 -25.51
C CYS A 275 16.09 6.84 -26.16
N ALA A 276 16.16 5.52 -26.07
CA ALA A 276 17.33 4.73 -26.45
C ALA A 276 17.56 4.60 -27.97
N CYS A 277 16.54 4.77 -28.81
CA CYS A 277 16.60 4.41 -30.23
C CYS A 277 16.34 5.59 -31.17
N GLY A 278 17.12 5.64 -32.25
CA GLY A 278 16.92 6.47 -33.46
C GLY A 278 17.35 7.92 -33.35
N ASP A 279 17.49 8.54 -34.54
CA ASP A 279 17.89 9.95 -34.68
C ASP A 279 16.78 10.93 -34.31
N ARG A 280 15.55 10.43 -34.14
CA ARG A 280 14.38 11.22 -33.73
C ARG A 280 13.77 10.57 -32.48
N PRO A 281 14.16 11.06 -31.30
CA PRO A 281 13.58 10.55 -30.05
C PRO A 281 12.11 10.97 -29.95
N ASP A 282 11.27 10.10 -29.36
CA ASP A 282 9.85 10.36 -29.14
C ASP A 282 9.64 11.59 -28.29
N TRP A 283 10.54 11.84 -27.33
CA TRP A 283 10.54 13.08 -26.58
C TRP A 283 11.97 13.61 -26.38
N TYR A 284 12.11 14.90 -26.32
CA TYR A 284 13.36 15.57 -25.96
C TYR A 284 13.09 16.94 -25.31
N LEU A 285 13.99 17.30 -24.41
CA LEU A 285 14.04 18.64 -23.80
C LEU A 285 15.12 19.43 -24.53
N LYS A 286 14.78 20.58 -25.10
CA LYS A 286 15.70 21.52 -25.72
C LYS A 286 15.85 22.73 -24.80
N ALA A 287 17.08 23.13 -24.47
CA ALA A 287 17.32 24.27 -23.59
C ALA A 287 18.46 25.15 -24.09
N SER A 288 18.46 26.40 -23.67
CA SER A 288 19.59 27.30 -23.91
C SER A 288 20.84 26.87 -23.17
N ARG A 289 20.66 26.25 -21.99
CA ARG A 289 21.73 25.67 -21.17
C ARG A 289 21.21 24.61 -20.26
N PHE A 290 21.99 23.52 -20.12
CA PHE A 290 21.81 22.55 -19.04
C PHE A 290 23.01 22.62 -18.10
N ASP A 291 22.76 22.80 -16.83
CA ASP A 291 23.74 22.63 -15.76
C ASP A 291 23.51 21.25 -15.14
N ILE A 292 24.50 20.35 -15.30
CA ILE A 292 24.44 18.96 -14.85
C ILE A 292 25.44 18.79 -13.74
N ASP A 293 25.00 18.33 -12.60
CA ASP A 293 25.77 18.04 -11.40
C ASP A 293 25.55 16.60 -10.99
N SER A 294 26.53 15.73 -11.29
CA SER A 294 26.46 14.30 -10.98
C SER A 294 26.67 14.02 -9.50
N GLY A 295 27.41 14.88 -8.77
CA GLY A 295 27.58 14.76 -7.33
C GLY A 295 26.31 15.02 -6.56
N ASP A 296 25.55 16.03 -6.98
CA ASP A 296 24.23 16.35 -6.45
C ASP A 296 23.09 15.61 -7.18
N ASP A 297 23.40 14.77 -8.15
CA ASP A 297 22.41 14.02 -8.94
C ASP A 297 21.33 14.90 -9.59
N THR A 298 21.72 16.08 -10.10
CA THR A 298 20.78 17.10 -10.56
C THR A 298 21.12 17.60 -11.97
N GLY A 299 20.11 17.64 -12.84
CA GLY A 299 20.11 18.38 -14.09
C GLY A 299 19.18 19.59 -13.99
N VAL A 300 19.66 20.77 -14.42
CA VAL A 300 18.87 21.99 -14.50
C VAL A 300 18.88 22.51 -15.93
N ALA A 301 17.73 22.56 -16.58
CA ALA A 301 17.52 23.17 -17.90
C ALA A 301 17.04 24.62 -17.75
N ARG A 302 17.72 25.56 -18.43
CA ARG A 302 17.33 26.95 -18.51
C ARG A 302 16.66 27.24 -19.85
N ASN A 303 15.52 27.97 -19.82
CA ASN A 303 14.68 28.22 -21.00
C ASN A 303 14.35 26.91 -21.75
N GLY A 304 13.93 25.90 -20.99
CA GLY A 304 13.66 24.57 -21.50
C GLY A 304 12.33 24.52 -22.24
N VAL A 305 12.32 23.86 -23.42
CA VAL A 305 11.09 23.50 -24.16
C VAL A 305 11.09 22.00 -24.35
N LEU A 306 10.05 21.36 -23.83
CA LEU A 306 9.83 19.93 -23.94
C LEU A 306 9.04 19.62 -25.21
N PHE A 307 9.57 18.72 -26.03
CA PHE A 307 8.92 18.24 -27.24
C PHE A 307 8.48 16.78 -27.06
N PHE A 308 7.30 16.48 -27.53
CA PHE A 308 6.80 15.10 -27.64
C PHE A 308 6.31 14.85 -29.07
N GLN A 309 6.86 13.82 -29.73
CA GLN A 309 6.61 13.53 -31.16
C GLN A 309 6.85 14.76 -32.06
N GLY A 310 7.88 15.56 -31.74
CA GLY A 310 8.23 16.79 -32.46
C GLY A 310 7.33 18.00 -32.19
N VAL A 311 6.28 17.86 -31.37
CA VAL A 311 5.39 18.96 -30.97
C VAL A 311 5.84 19.54 -29.62
N PRO A 312 5.99 20.89 -29.46
CA PRO A 312 6.27 21.50 -28.17
C PRO A 312 5.04 21.36 -27.26
N VAL A 313 5.23 20.67 -26.13
CA VAL A 313 4.13 20.37 -25.19
C VAL A 313 4.23 21.15 -23.89
N PHE A 314 5.45 21.61 -23.53
CA PHE A 314 5.68 22.36 -22.30
C PHE A 314 6.92 23.27 -22.43
N ALA A 315 6.87 24.45 -21.83
CA ALA A 315 8.02 25.36 -21.76
C ALA A 315 8.15 25.94 -20.34
N SER A 316 9.39 26.04 -19.87
CA SER A 316 9.70 26.62 -18.56
C SER A 316 11.00 27.39 -18.61
N PRO A 317 11.10 28.58 -17.97
CA PRO A 317 12.37 29.30 -17.84
C PRO A 317 13.39 28.52 -17.01
N TRP A 318 12.93 27.62 -16.14
CA TRP A 318 13.75 26.75 -15.29
C TRP A 318 13.04 25.42 -15.06
N LEU A 319 13.77 24.32 -15.26
CA LEU A 319 13.29 22.95 -15.04
C LEU A 319 14.41 22.14 -14.43
N SER A 320 14.19 21.57 -13.24
CA SER A 320 15.10 20.62 -12.60
C SER A 320 14.61 19.21 -12.76
N PHE A 321 15.53 18.28 -12.99
CA PHE A 321 15.25 16.85 -13.11
C PHE A 321 16.39 16.02 -12.48
N PRO A 322 16.10 14.80 -11.95
CA PRO A 322 17.11 13.92 -11.41
C PRO A 322 17.89 13.23 -12.55
N LEU A 323 19.15 12.93 -12.29
CA LEU A 323 20.01 12.12 -13.19
C LEU A 323 19.95 10.64 -12.86
N SER A 324 19.40 10.27 -11.71
CA SER A 324 19.18 8.90 -11.24
C SER A 324 17.73 8.69 -10.82
N SER A 325 17.46 7.56 -10.15
CA SER A 325 16.16 7.29 -9.52
C SER A 325 15.97 7.98 -8.17
N ALA A 326 16.91 8.81 -7.72
CA ALA A 326 16.81 9.51 -6.45
C ALA A 326 15.65 10.51 -6.43
N ARG A 327 15.08 10.71 -5.24
CA ARG A 327 13.99 11.68 -5.06
C ARG A 327 14.49 13.10 -5.17
N ARG A 328 13.90 13.92 -6.06
CA ARG A 328 14.27 15.31 -6.30
C ARG A 328 13.06 16.22 -6.35
N THR A 329 13.26 17.48 -5.95
CA THR A 329 12.26 18.53 -6.11
C THR A 329 12.03 18.81 -7.58
N GLY A 330 10.75 18.75 -8.01
CA GLY A 330 10.39 18.99 -9.41
C GLY A 330 8.90 18.80 -9.67
N LEU A 331 8.53 19.06 -10.92
CA LEU A 331 7.17 18.83 -11.42
C LEU A 331 6.98 17.33 -11.69
N LEU A 332 5.90 16.78 -11.18
CA LEU A 332 5.48 15.40 -11.52
C LEU A 332 4.57 15.41 -12.75
N PRO A 333 4.39 14.26 -13.42
CA PRO A 333 3.52 14.17 -14.58
C PRO A 333 2.12 14.71 -14.30
N PRO A 334 1.59 15.64 -15.12
CA PRO A 334 0.23 16.11 -14.95
C PRO A 334 -0.79 15.05 -15.35
N THR A 335 -1.96 15.13 -14.72
CA THR A 335 -3.13 14.35 -15.11
C THR A 335 -4.20 15.27 -15.64
N VAL A 336 -4.73 14.96 -16.82
CA VAL A 336 -5.88 15.65 -17.39
C VAL A 336 -7.08 14.70 -17.34
N SER A 337 -8.20 15.18 -16.83
CA SER A 337 -9.41 14.38 -16.73
C SER A 337 -10.66 15.20 -17.12
N TYR A 338 -11.69 14.47 -17.48
CA TYR A 338 -13.04 15.01 -17.65
C TYR A 338 -13.97 14.26 -16.70
N ASP A 339 -14.57 15.00 -15.80
CA ASP A 339 -15.52 14.46 -14.82
C ASP A 339 -16.94 14.99 -15.12
N SER A 340 -17.94 14.11 -15.02
CA SER A 340 -19.35 14.45 -15.29
C SER A 340 -19.88 15.55 -14.37
N THR A 341 -19.35 15.68 -13.16
CA THR A 341 -19.74 16.69 -12.15
C THR A 341 -18.86 17.93 -12.23
N ASP A 342 -17.54 17.74 -12.30
CA ASP A 342 -16.55 18.79 -12.09
C ASP A 342 -16.10 19.45 -13.41
N GLY A 343 -16.41 18.81 -14.56
CA GLY A 343 -16.00 19.26 -15.89
C GLY A 343 -14.55 18.86 -16.21
N VAL A 344 -13.87 19.65 -17.02
CA VAL A 344 -12.44 19.46 -17.32
C VAL A 344 -11.64 19.75 -16.05
N GLU A 345 -10.71 18.84 -15.74
CA GLU A 345 -9.79 18.96 -14.60
C GLU A 345 -8.36 18.83 -15.08
N VAL A 346 -7.50 19.64 -14.50
CA VAL A 346 -6.04 19.56 -14.65
C VAL A 346 -5.42 19.49 -13.28
N THR A 347 -4.68 18.45 -13.01
CA THR A 347 -3.94 18.25 -11.77
C THR A 347 -2.46 18.26 -12.07
N GLN A 348 -1.70 19.17 -11.43
CA GLN A 348 -0.25 19.30 -11.59
C GLN A 348 0.45 19.11 -10.25
N PRO A 349 0.88 17.89 -9.89
CA PRO A 349 1.63 17.70 -8.66
C PRO A 349 3.04 18.30 -8.76
N ILE A 350 3.52 18.86 -7.64
CA ILE A 350 4.84 19.43 -7.45
C ILE A 350 5.46 18.73 -6.24
N TYR A 351 6.47 17.94 -6.48
CA TYR A 351 7.18 17.23 -5.42
C TYR A 351 8.31 18.12 -4.88
N VAL A 352 8.42 18.21 -3.56
CA VAL A 352 9.45 18.96 -2.84
C VAL A 352 10.19 17.99 -1.91
N ASN A 353 11.43 17.67 -2.27
CA ASN A 353 12.33 16.87 -1.44
C ASN A 353 12.94 17.79 -0.37
N LEU A 354 12.37 17.79 0.83
CA LEU A 354 12.82 18.64 1.93
C LEU A 354 14.09 18.11 2.59
N ALA A 355 14.16 16.77 2.75
CA ALA A 355 15.28 16.04 3.33
C ALA A 355 15.17 14.56 2.94
N PRO A 356 16.20 13.72 3.16
CA PRO A 356 16.12 12.29 2.85
C PRO A 356 14.94 11.56 3.48
N ASN A 357 14.42 12.07 4.58
CA ASN A 357 13.35 11.48 5.37
C ASN A 357 12.11 12.39 5.55
N TYR A 358 12.05 13.53 4.84
CA TYR A 358 10.88 14.42 4.78
C TYR A 358 10.58 14.80 3.35
N ASP A 359 9.33 14.74 2.95
CA ASP A 359 8.90 15.22 1.66
C ASP A 359 7.54 15.92 1.70
N LEU A 360 7.28 16.72 0.69
CA LEU A 360 6.03 17.44 0.51
C LEU A 360 5.63 17.35 -0.96
N THR A 361 4.39 16.98 -1.22
CA THR A 361 3.79 17.09 -2.55
C THR A 361 2.70 18.14 -2.53
N LEU A 362 2.85 19.19 -3.30
CA LEU A 362 1.80 20.19 -3.53
C LEU A 362 1.03 19.79 -4.78
N THR A 363 -0.29 19.76 -4.70
CA THR A 363 -1.15 19.29 -5.78
C THR A 363 -2.24 20.31 -6.10
N PRO A 364 -1.92 21.39 -6.86
CA PRO A 364 -2.96 22.23 -7.45
C PRO A 364 -3.78 21.42 -8.44
N ARG A 365 -5.11 21.43 -8.26
CA ARG A 365 -6.12 20.80 -9.11
C ARG A 365 -7.16 21.81 -9.51
N THR A 366 -7.18 22.15 -10.80
CA THR A 366 -8.16 23.10 -11.36
C THR A 366 -9.30 22.35 -11.99
N MET A 367 -10.51 22.57 -11.49
CA MET A 367 -11.76 22.00 -11.95
C MET A 367 -12.61 23.08 -12.59
N GLN A 368 -13.03 22.85 -13.83
CA GLN A 368 -13.74 23.86 -14.64
C GLN A 368 -15.00 24.40 -13.95
N ARG A 369 -15.76 23.54 -13.28
CA ARG A 369 -17.06 23.90 -12.66
C ARG A 369 -16.94 24.32 -11.19
N ARG A 370 -15.86 23.93 -10.49
CA ARG A 370 -15.72 24.18 -9.05
C ARG A 370 -14.70 25.26 -8.70
N GLY A 371 -13.61 25.38 -9.44
CA GLY A 371 -12.51 26.28 -9.14
C GLY A 371 -11.20 25.55 -8.93
N THR A 372 -10.26 26.15 -8.24
CA THR A 372 -8.92 25.57 -8.01
C THR A 372 -8.78 25.13 -6.57
N MET A 373 -8.52 23.85 -6.38
CA MET A 373 -8.17 23.22 -5.13
C MET A 373 -6.65 23.18 -4.96
N LEU A 374 -6.17 23.38 -3.75
CA LEU A 374 -4.78 23.12 -3.38
C LEU A 374 -4.72 21.91 -2.45
N GLY A 375 -4.05 20.86 -2.91
CA GLY A 375 -3.64 19.72 -2.10
C GLY A 375 -2.23 19.90 -1.57
N ALA A 376 -1.93 19.36 -0.39
CA ALA A 376 -0.60 19.29 0.19
C ALA A 376 -0.47 17.99 0.99
N ASP A 377 0.46 17.14 0.59
CA ASP A 377 0.76 15.85 1.23
C ASP A 377 2.19 15.92 1.78
N TYR A 378 2.31 16.04 3.10
CA TYR A 378 3.58 16.06 3.82
C TYR A 378 3.81 14.73 4.52
N ARG A 379 4.98 14.12 4.29
CA ARG A 379 5.37 12.84 4.91
C ARG A 379 6.71 12.97 5.61
N TYR A 380 6.84 12.26 6.71
CA TYR A 380 8.09 12.18 7.47
C TYR A 380 8.32 10.79 8.05
N LEU A 381 9.59 10.42 8.13
CA LEU A 381 10.05 9.13 8.63
C LEU A 381 11.31 9.31 9.47
N SER A 382 11.29 8.75 10.67
CA SER A 382 12.43 8.69 11.59
C SER A 382 12.55 7.25 12.12
N PRO A 383 13.67 6.83 12.68
CA PRO A 383 13.80 5.49 13.27
C PRO A 383 12.74 5.16 14.32
N THR A 384 12.22 6.16 15.02
CA THR A 384 11.28 5.97 16.13
C THR A 384 9.86 6.49 15.83
N TYR A 385 9.68 7.37 14.86
CA TYR A 385 8.37 7.91 14.53
C TYR A 385 8.20 8.09 13.02
N SER A 386 6.97 8.01 12.57
CA SER A 386 6.58 8.30 11.18
C SER A 386 5.22 8.97 11.16
N GLY A 387 4.94 9.65 10.07
CA GLY A 387 3.61 10.22 9.90
C GLY A 387 3.41 10.88 8.55
N GLU A 388 2.15 11.25 8.33
CA GLU A 388 1.70 11.94 7.13
C GLU A 388 0.63 12.97 7.49
N LEU A 389 0.62 14.07 6.74
CA LEU A 389 -0.39 15.12 6.81
C LEU A 389 -0.83 15.43 5.38
N ALA A 390 -2.06 15.07 5.06
CA ALA A 390 -2.68 15.42 3.79
C ALA A 390 -3.80 16.43 4.01
N ILE A 391 -3.72 17.55 3.29
CA ILE A 391 -4.70 18.63 3.33
C ILE A 391 -5.16 18.89 1.91
N ALA A 392 -6.46 18.99 1.69
CA ALA A 392 -7.02 19.53 0.46
C ALA A 392 -7.96 20.68 0.83
N TYR A 393 -7.78 21.81 0.16
CA TYR A 393 -8.57 23.02 0.38
C TYR A 393 -9.06 23.59 -0.95
N LEU A 394 -10.37 23.75 -1.06
CA LEU A 394 -11.06 24.33 -2.21
C LEU A 394 -11.80 25.59 -1.72
N PRO A 395 -11.23 26.78 -1.94
CA PRO A 395 -11.91 28.03 -1.62
C PRO A 395 -13.05 28.27 -2.59
N ASP A 396 -14.16 28.76 -2.06
CA ASP A 396 -15.36 29.19 -2.83
C ASP A 396 -15.72 28.18 -3.94
N ASP A 397 -16.01 26.93 -3.56
CA ASP A 397 -16.51 25.93 -4.51
C ASP A 397 -17.72 26.49 -5.25
N ARG A 398 -17.59 26.74 -6.55
CA ARG A 398 -18.62 27.39 -7.38
C ARG A 398 -19.94 26.63 -7.42
N LEU A 399 -19.94 25.31 -7.15
CA LEU A 399 -21.16 24.49 -7.13
C LEU A 399 -21.87 24.58 -5.77
N THR A 400 -21.14 24.57 -4.67
CA THR A 400 -21.73 24.58 -3.30
C THR A 400 -21.75 25.97 -2.67
N ARG A 401 -20.97 26.95 -3.21
CA ARG A 401 -20.80 28.31 -2.69
C ARG A 401 -20.25 28.35 -1.26
N THR A 402 -19.40 27.36 -0.93
CA THR A 402 -18.77 27.21 0.37
C THR A 402 -17.29 26.90 0.23
N ASN A 403 -16.53 27.22 1.26
CA ASN A 403 -15.15 26.73 1.38
C ASN A 403 -15.17 25.27 1.80
N ARG A 404 -14.44 24.44 1.09
CA ARG A 404 -14.39 22.99 1.35
C ARG A 404 -13.00 22.54 1.67
N TYR A 405 -12.88 21.61 2.59
CA TYR A 405 -11.60 21.02 2.97
C TYR A 405 -11.73 19.56 3.35
N SER A 406 -10.62 18.84 3.20
CA SER A 406 -10.36 17.58 3.86
C SER A 406 -9.00 17.63 4.53
N LEU A 407 -8.92 17.04 5.71
CA LEU A 407 -7.70 16.89 6.50
C LEU A 407 -7.55 15.42 6.83
N HIS A 408 -6.40 14.89 6.58
CA HIS A 408 -5.95 13.57 7.05
C HIS A 408 -4.62 13.74 7.74
N PHE A 409 -4.51 13.31 8.98
CA PHE A 409 -3.28 13.34 9.76
C PHE A 409 -3.05 12.01 10.45
N ARG A 410 -1.86 11.47 10.29
CA ARG A 410 -1.41 10.27 10.97
C ARG A 410 -0.01 10.45 11.52
N HIS A 411 0.17 10.12 12.79
CA HIS A 411 1.46 10.08 13.46
C HIS A 411 1.54 8.85 14.34
N ASP A 412 2.58 8.04 14.13
CA ASP A 412 2.89 6.87 14.94
C ASP A 412 4.30 7.06 15.52
N TRP A 413 4.43 6.94 16.83
CA TRP A 413 5.70 7.08 17.54
C TRP A 413 5.95 5.88 18.46
N ASN A 414 7.05 5.18 18.21
CA ASN A 414 7.62 4.18 19.12
C ASN A 414 8.56 4.88 20.11
N ILE A 415 8.04 5.16 21.31
CA ILE A 415 8.79 5.86 22.36
C ILE A 415 9.91 4.96 22.92
N GLY A 416 9.79 3.63 22.77
CA GLY A 416 10.71 2.65 23.33
C GLY A 416 10.20 2.03 24.63
N ASN A 417 10.88 0.99 25.10
CA ASN A 417 10.53 0.25 26.32
C ASN A 417 9.06 -0.22 26.38
N GLY A 418 8.49 -0.54 25.23
CA GLY A 418 7.10 -0.98 25.09
C GLY A 418 6.07 0.15 25.01
N PHE A 419 6.48 1.41 25.11
CA PHE A 419 5.59 2.56 24.94
C PHE A 419 5.48 2.99 23.49
N GLY A 420 4.26 3.27 23.05
CA GLY A 420 3.95 3.86 21.76
C GLY A 420 2.93 4.98 21.92
N PHE A 421 2.97 5.94 21.02
CA PHE A 421 1.98 7.01 20.91
C PHE A 421 1.49 7.10 19.48
N HIS A 422 0.19 7.30 19.30
CA HIS A 422 -0.39 7.58 18.00
C HIS A 422 -1.35 8.76 18.06
N LEU A 423 -1.39 9.48 16.94
CA LEU A 423 -2.32 10.59 16.75
C LEU A 423 -2.90 10.49 15.33
N TYR A 424 -4.21 10.32 15.22
CA TYR A 424 -4.94 10.23 13.97
C TYR A 424 -5.99 11.36 13.92
N GLY A 425 -6.11 12.00 12.78
CA GLY A 425 -7.05 13.09 12.62
C GLY A 425 -7.63 13.12 11.21
N ASP A 426 -8.85 12.61 11.06
CA ASP A 426 -9.61 12.72 9.82
C ASP A 426 -10.71 13.77 10.03
N ARG A 427 -10.78 14.76 9.15
CA ARG A 427 -11.82 15.77 9.19
C ARG A 427 -12.16 16.31 7.82
N VAL A 428 -13.42 16.49 7.55
CA VAL A 428 -13.93 17.08 6.30
C VAL A 428 -14.96 18.17 6.56
N SER A 429 -15.12 19.07 5.60
CA SER A 429 -16.06 20.19 5.71
C SER A 429 -17.52 19.75 5.64
N ASP A 430 -17.82 18.74 4.83
CA ASP A 430 -19.17 18.25 4.54
C ASP A 430 -19.15 16.80 4.06
N ALA A 431 -20.29 16.13 4.03
CA ALA A 431 -20.44 14.71 3.68
C ALA A 431 -19.87 14.34 2.30
N SER A 432 -19.91 15.27 1.36
CA SER A 432 -19.41 15.04 -0.01
C SER A 432 -17.97 15.49 -0.23
N ALA A 433 -17.36 16.15 0.77
CA ALA A 433 -16.01 16.72 0.61
C ALA A 433 -14.96 15.63 0.39
N ALA A 434 -15.01 14.53 1.12
CA ALA A 434 -14.05 13.45 0.95
C ALA A 434 -14.04 12.90 -0.47
N SER A 435 -15.22 12.68 -1.06
CA SER A 435 -15.33 12.15 -2.43
C SER A 435 -14.94 13.16 -3.50
N THR A 436 -15.24 14.45 -3.28
CA THR A 436 -14.94 15.53 -4.24
C THR A 436 -13.47 15.93 -4.20
N LEU A 437 -12.88 16.01 -2.99
CA LEU A 437 -11.52 16.50 -2.80
C LEU A 437 -10.47 15.38 -2.89
N ALA A 438 -10.87 14.11 -2.77
CA ALA A 438 -9.95 12.99 -2.94
C ALA A 438 -9.38 12.96 -4.36
N SER A 439 -8.09 12.71 -4.46
CA SER A 439 -7.40 12.54 -5.74
C SER A 439 -7.69 11.19 -6.42
N SER A 440 -8.29 10.24 -5.70
CA SER A 440 -8.65 8.91 -6.20
C SER A 440 -10.06 8.52 -5.74
N GLY A 441 -10.85 7.90 -6.62
CA GLY A 441 -12.25 7.52 -6.38
C GLY A 441 -12.47 6.52 -5.22
N THR A 442 -11.41 5.88 -4.73
CA THR A 442 -11.49 4.89 -3.64
C THR A 442 -11.70 5.48 -2.25
N ALA A 443 -11.42 6.77 -2.03
CA ALA A 443 -11.64 7.44 -0.75
C ALA A 443 -13.10 7.90 -0.52
N ALA A 444 -13.97 7.62 -1.46
CA ALA A 444 -15.24 8.32 -1.63
C ALA A 444 -16.40 7.88 -0.72
N SER A 445 -16.29 6.78 0.04
CA SER A 445 -17.46 6.19 0.71
C SER A 445 -17.44 6.23 2.24
N SER A 446 -16.47 6.88 2.86
CA SER A 446 -16.46 6.99 4.32
C SER A 446 -17.44 8.06 4.79
N THR A 447 -18.37 7.66 5.66
CA THR A 447 -19.27 8.59 6.36
C THR A 447 -18.78 8.92 7.77
N LEU A 448 -17.69 8.27 8.19
CA LEU A 448 -17.10 8.35 9.52
C LEU A 448 -15.65 8.79 9.46
N TYR A 449 -15.32 9.85 10.18
CA TYR A 449 -13.98 10.44 10.24
C TYR A 449 -13.45 10.38 11.66
N ARG A 450 -12.38 9.62 11.86
CA ARG A 450 -11.79 9.36 13.16
C ARG A 450 -10.83 10.46 13.58
N GLN A 451 -10.95 10.89 14.84
CA GLN A 451 -9.99 11.76 15.51
C GLN A 451 -9.58 11.06 16.80
N GLU A 452 -8.33 10.67 16.93
CA GLU A 452 -7.87 9.84 18.05
C GLU A 452 -6.45 10.20 18.46
N ALA A 453 -6.25 10.35 19.76
CA ALA A 453 -4.93 10.39 20.39
C ALA A 453 -4.83 9.23 21.37
N GLY A 454 -3.78 8.41 21.24
CA GLY A 454 -3.62 7.22 22.07
C GLY A 454 -2.20 6.99 22.53
N LEU A 455 -2.07 6.54 23.76
CA LEU A 455 -0.82 6.06 24.36
C LEU A 455 -0.96 4.55 24.59
N THR A 456 -0.02 3.79 24.10
CA THR A 456 0.02 2.33 24.24
C THR A 456 1.23 1.92 25.07
N TYR A 457 1.06 0.87 25.88
CA TYR A 457 2.15 0.17 26.53
C TYR A 457 1.99 -1.33 26.23
N SER A 458 3.01 -1.95 25.65
CA SER A 458 3.02 -3.37 25.30
C SER A 458 4.32 -4.00 25.78
N HIS A 459 4.24 -4.72 26.86
CA HIS A 459 5.33 -5.51 27.42
C HIS A 459 4.72 -6.72 28.14
N ALA A 460 4.98 -7.91 27.59
CA ALA A 460 4.39 -9.13 28.14
C ALA A 460 4.59 -9.23 29.65
N PRO A 461 3.58 -9.57 30.43
CA PRO A 461 2.25 -10.02 30.04
C PRO A 461 1.18 -8.91 29.86
N TRP A 462 1.58 -7.64 29.88
CA TRP A 462 0.67 -6.49 29.89
C TRP A 462 0.53 -5.83 28.52
N SER A 463 -0.68 -5.39 28.20
CA SER A 463 -0.99 -4.45 27.12
C SER A 463 -1.97 -3.41 27.65
N VAL A 464 -1.60 -2.14 27.54
CA VAL A 464 -2.41 -1.01 28.02
C VAL A 464 -2.63 -0.05 26.87
N LEU A 465 -3.86 0.41 26.69
CA LEU A 465 -4.26 1.48 25.78
C LEU A 465 -4.97 2.57 26.59
N PHE A 466 -4.45 3.76 26.56
CA PHE A 466 -5.18 4.97 26.95
C PHE A 466 -5.44 5.77 25.70
N ARG A 467 -6.71 6.10 25.40
CA ARG A 467 -7.06 6.92 24.23
C ARG A 467 -8.19 7.89 24.51
N VAL A 468 -8.20 8.95 23.70
CA VAL A 468 -9.34 9.83 23.49
C VAL A 468 -9.70 9.75 22.02
N GLN A 469 -10.92 9.30 21.71
CA GLN A 469 -11.39 9.10 20.35
C GLN A 469 -12.69 9.85 20.15
N HIS A 470 -12.73 10.68 19.11
CA HIS A 470 -13.90 11.39 18.64
C HIS A 470 -14.24 11.00 17.21
N TRP A 471 -15.53 10.94 16.87
CA TRP A 471 -16.01 10.68 15.53
C TRP A 471 -16.73 11.89 14.96
N GLN A 472 -16.32 12.36 13.78
CA GLN A 472 -17.14 13.21 12.95
C GLN A 472 -18.00 12.32 12.06
N SER A 473 -19.32 12.41 12.20
CA SER A 473 -20.29 11.68 11.39
C SER A 473 -21.23 12.67 10.70
N PHE A 474 -21.61 12.35 9.47
CA PHE A 474 -22.67 13.04 8.74
C PHE A 474 -23.94 12.20 8.64
N ASP A 475 -23.93 11.04 9.26
CA ASP A 475 -25.08 10.15 9.35
C ASP A 475 -25.92 10.47 10.59
N SER A 476 -27.22 10.19 10.51
CA SER A 476 -28.14 10.28 11.66
C SER A 476 -28.00 9.09 12.62
N THR A 477 -27.21 8.08 12.24
CA THR A 477 -26.95 6.91 13.09
C THR A 477 -26.18 7.32 14.34
N THR A 478 -26.62 6.85 15.50
CA THR A 478 -25.95 7.11 16.77
C THR A 478 -24.58 6.45 16.78
N ILE A 479 -23.53 7.27 16.88
CA ILE A 479 -22.15 6.83 17.01
C ILE A 479 -21.57 7.41 18.28
N TYR A 480 -20.93 6.55 19.06
CA TYR A 480 -20.32 6.94 20.31
C TYR A 480 -18.82 7.20 20.16
N SER A 481 -18.39 8.32 20.67
CA SER A 481 -16.99 8.67 20.91
C SER A 481 -16.56 8.15 22.28
N SER A 482 -15.31 7.70 22.39
CA SER A 482 -14.69 7.23 23.63
C SER A 482 -13.81 8.33 24.22
N GLU A 483 -14.29 9.07 25.21
CA GLU A 483 -13.68 10.32 25.71
C GLU A 483 -13.62 10.42 27.23
N PRO A 484 -12.64 9.80 27.93
CA PRO A 484 -11.55 8.92 27.49
C PRO A 484 -11.90 7.44 27.56
N GLN A 485 -10.97 6.59 27.09
CA GLN A 485 -10.94 5.14 27.31
C GLN A 485 -9.59 4.72 27.89
N LEU A 486 -9.60 3.86 28.90
CA LEU A 486 -8.46 3.11 29.42
C LEU A 486 -8.77 1.63 29.31
N ASN A 487 -8.02 0.92 28.48
CA ASN A 487 -8.12 -0.52 28.32
C ASN A 487 -6.82 -1.17 28.80
N VAL A 488 -6.92 -2.11 29.72
CA VAL A 488 -5.80 -2.84 30.31
C VAL A 488 -6.03 -4.33 30.09
N ARG A 489 -5.10 -5.00 29.42
CA ARG A 489 -5.10 -6.44 29.18
C ARG A 489 -3.89 -7.08 29.84
N TYR A 490 -4.13 -8.21 30.45
CA TYR A 490 -3.12 -9.10 30.99
C TYR A 490 -3.32 -10.50 30.41
N ALA A 491 -2.26 -11.12 29.93
CA ALA A 491 -2.32 -12.50 29.45
C ALA A 491 -1.03 -13.24 29.82
N ARG A 492 -1.16 -14.33 30.54
CA ARG A 492 -0.06 -15.22 30.90
C ARG A 492 -0.45 -16.66 30.57
N TYR A 493 0.28 -17.23 29.64
CA TYR A 493 0.04 -18.58 29.16
C TYR A 493 0.94 -19.60 29.85
N ASN A 494 0.43 -20.82 29.99
CA ASN A 494 1.13 -21.98 30.53
C ASN A 494 1.81 -21.74 31.90
N ALA A 495 1.13 -21.06 32.79
CA ALA A 495 1.59 -20.90 34.18
C ALA A 495 1.17 -22.14 34.99
N GLY A 496 2.02 -23.19 35.02
CA GLY A 496 1.67 -24.47 35.63
C GLY A 496 0.56 -25.23 34.91
N GLY A 497 0.45 -25.05 33.57
CA GLY A 497 -0.59 -25.67 32.74
C GLY A 497 -1.84 -24.81 32.59
N PHE A 498 -1.93 -23.69 33.33
CA PHE A 498 -3.07 -22.79 33.24
C PHE A 498 -2.74 -21.54 32.43
N ASP A 499 -3.73 -21.07 31.69
CA ASP A 499 -3.71 -19.76 31.01
C ASP A 499 -4.60 -18.81 31.81
N PHE A 500 -4.05 -17.67 32.16
CA PHE A 500 -4.76 -16.61 32.84
C PHE A 500 -4.82 -15.38 31.98
N GLY A 501 -5.96 -14.73 31.93
CA GLY A 501 -6.09 -13.44 31.29
C GLY A 501 -7.16 -12.59 31.96
N MET A 502 -7.05 -11.30 31.72
CA MET A 502 -8.10 -10.34 32.09
C MET A 502 -8.09 -9.19 31.10
N GLU A 503 -9.24 -8.60 30.91
CA GLU A 503 -9.42 -7.31 30.29
C GLU A 503 -10.16 -6.42 31.28
N ALA A 504 -9.65 -5.19 31.49
CA ALA A 504 -10.33 -4.14 32.23
C ALA A 504 -10.45 -2.93 31.30
N ASP A 505 -11.68 -2.45 31.09
CA ASP A 505 -11.97 -1.33 30.21
C ASP A 505 -12.80 -0.29 30.95
N ALA A 506 -12.29 0.93 31.04
CA ALA A 506 -13.01 2.08 31.62
C ALA A 506 -13.19 3.12 30.51
N THR A 507 -14.43 3.30 30.06
CA THR A 507 -14.74 4.17 28.94
C THR A 507 -15.87 5.12 29.27
N ARG A 508 -15.69 6.38 28.91
CA ARG A 508 -16.75 7.38 28.85
C ARG A 508 -17.25 7.53 27.44
N PHE A 509 -18.53 7.25 27.22
CA PHE A 509 -19.19 7.32 25.93
C PHE A 509 -19.97 8.63 25.78
N ARG A 510 -19.73 9.31 24.65
CA ARG A 510 -20.41 10.52 24.24
C ARG A 510 -20.91 10.41 22.80
N SER A 511 -22.05 11.02 22.52
CA SER A 511 -22.59 11.16 21.18
C SER A 511 -22.95 12.62 20.90
N THR A 512 -22.78 13.04 19.66
CA THR A 512 -23.20 14.34 19.15
C THR A 512 -24.69 14.35 18.76
N VAL A 513 -25.33 13.18 18.64
CA VAL A 513 -26.74 13.04 18.34
C VAL A 513 -27.54 13.38 19.59
N SER A 514 -28.44 14.35 19.47
CA SER A 514 -29.29 14.77 20.60
C SER A 514 -30.31 13.70 20.96
N GLY A 515 -30.55 13.53 22.25
CA GLY A 515 -31.53 12.56 22.74
C GLY A 515 -30.99 11.12 22.86
N THR A 516 -29.68 10.92 22.77
CA THR A 516 -29.06 9.62 23.00
C THR A 516 -28.59 9.44 24.43
N THR A 517 -28.63 8.21 24.91
CA THR A 517 -28.12 7.82 26.22
C THR A 517 -26.59 7.89 26.24
N GLN A 518 -26.00 8.55 27.23
CA GLN A 518 -24.56 8.70 27.41
C GLN A 518 -24.14 8.32 28.83
N GLY A 519 -22.89 7.89 29.00
CA GLY A 519 -22.45 7.49 30.33
C GLY A 519 -21.03 6.95 30.39
N ASN A 520 -20.68 6.47 31.57
CA ASN A 520 -19.43 5.77 31.82
C ASN A 520 -19.73 4.28 31.94
N ARG A 521 -18.83 3.46 31.41
CA ARG A 521 -18.86 2.01 31.58
C ARG A 521 -17.51 1.53 32.10
N PHE A 522 -17.52 0.64 33.05
CA PHE A 522 -16.38 -0.12 33.50
C PHE A 522 -16.65 -1.60 33.24
N VAL A 523 -15.75 -2.27 32.54
CA VAL A 523 -15.79 -3.70 32.25
C VAL A 523 -14.61 -4.38 32.90
N PHE A 524 -14.82 -5.59 33.43
CA PHE A 524 -13.77 -6.46 33.91
C PHE A 524 -14.06 -7.90 33.52
N ASP A 525 -13.21 -8.43 32.61
CA ASP A 525 -13.36 -9.75 31.96
C ASP A 525 -12.19 -10.68 32.30
N PRO A 526 -12.09 -11.25 33.49
CA PRO A 526 -11.09 -12.25 33.82
C PRO A 526 -11.45 -13.61 33.20
N TYR A 527 -10.43 -14.38 32.82
CA TYR A 527 -10.61 -15.78 32.44
C TYR A 527 -9.46 -16.67 32.97
N VAL A 528 -9.78 -17.93 33.15
CA VAL A 528 -8.84 -19.01 33.38
C VAL A 528 -9.12 -20.16 32.40
N ALA A 529 -8.09 -20.67 31.77
CA ALA A 529 -8.19 -21.86 30.94
C ALA A 529 -7.11 -22.87 31.33
N TYR A 530 -7.38 -24.14 31.08
CA TYR A 530 -6.44 -25.23 31.29
C TYR A 530 -6.24 -25.96 29.96
N SER A 531 -5.08 -25.71 29.32
CA SER A 531 -4.81 -26.22 27.99
C SER A 531 -3.98 -27.49 28.04
N VAL A 532 -4.58 -28.62 27.66
CA VAL A 532 -3.90 -29.88 27.46
C VAL A 532 -3.70 -30.12 25.98
N GLU A 533 -2.44 -30.04 25.52
CA GLU A 533 -2.10 -30.37 24.14
C GLU A 533 -1.22 -31.62 24.06
N ARG A 534 -1.58 -32.50 23.13
CA ARG A 534 -0.84 -33.71 22.77
C ARG A 534 -0.76 -33.81 21.23
N PRO A 535 0.18 -34.55 20.66
CA PRO A 535 0.31 -34.62 19.20
C PRO A 535 -0.99 -35.00 18.47
N GLY A 536 -1.81 -35.90 19.06
CA GLY A 536 -3.03 -36.39 18.42
C GLY A 536 -4.34 -35.77 18.92
N TRP A 537 -4.33 -34.98 20.01
CA TRP A 537 -5.55 -34.38 20.55
C TRP A 537 -5.26 -33.17 21.44
N PHE A 538 -6.28 -32.32 21.63
CA PHE A 538 -6.26 -31.24 22.59
C PHE A 538 -7.57 -31.15 23.36
N PHE A 539 -7.51 -30.57 24.55
CA PHE A 539 -8.66 -30.31 25.41
C PHE A 539 -8.41 -29.03 26.22
N THR A 540 -9.24 -27.99 26.03
CA THR A 540 -9.07 -26.69 26.63
C THR A 540 -10.41 -26.23 27.23
N PRO A 541 -10.71 -26.51 28.49
CA PRO A 541 -11.77 -25.84 29.23
C PRO A 541 -11.34 -24.43 29.60
N LYS A 542 -12.26 -23.47 29.48
CA LYS A 542 -12.07 -22.05 29.84
C LYS A 542 -13.29 -21.53 30.57
N LEU A 543 -13.06 -20.85 31.67
CA LEU A 543 -14.06 -20.11 32.40
C LEU A 543 -13.74 -18.61 32.27
N LYS A 544 -14.69 -17.85 31.76
CA LYS A 544 -14.64 -16.39 31.64
C LYS A 544 -15.75 -15.79 32.51
N TRP A 545 -15.49 -14.63 33.07
CA TRP A 545 -16.46 -13.87 33.80
C TRP A 545 -16.55 -12.46 33.24
N HIS A 546 -17.72 -12.07 32.75
CA HIS A 546 -17.98 -10.72 32.30
C HIS A 546 -18.69 -9.94 33.42
N PHE A 547 -18.04 -8.87 33.86
CA PHE A 547 -18.61 -7.87 34.78
C PHE A 547 -18.62 -6.51 34.08
N ALA A 548 -19.78 -5.86 33.98
CA ALA A 548 -19.90 -4.52 33.44
C ALA A 548 -20.73 -3.63 34.40
N SER A 549 -20.19 -2.48 34.77
CA SER A 549 -20.84 -1.47 35.61
C SER A 549 -21.09 -0.20 34.80
N TYR A 550 -22.29 0.30 34.88
CA TYR A 550 -22.75 1.48 34.12
C TYR A 550 -23.13 2.62 35.05
N ASP A 551 -22.70 3.85 34.70
CA ASP A 551 -23.10 5.11 35.36
C ASP A 551 -23.52 6.11 34.27
N LEU A 552 -24.83 6.18 33.98
CA LEU A 552 -25.38 6.98 32.88
C LEU A 552 -25.42 8.45 33.27
N THR A 553 -24.73 9.28 32.51
CA THR A 553 -24.72 10.75 32.71
C THR A 553 -25.96 11.41 32.14
N SER A 554 -26.49 10.87 31.03
CA SER A 554 -27.78 11.26 30.44
C SER A 554 -28.53 10.01 29.99
N ILE A 555 -29.86 10.07 30.15
CA ILE A 555 -30.80 9.05 29.65
C ILE A 555 -31.52 9.69 28.48
N GLY A 556 -31.36 9.11 27.29
CA GLY A 556 -31.96 9.58 26.06
C GLY A 556 -33.33 9.00 25.80
N SER A 557 -33.97 9.41 24.72
CA SER A 557 -35.24 8.84 24.26
C SER A 557 -35.13 7.43 23.69
N ASP A 558 -33.91 6.99 23.43
CA ASP A 558 -33.52 5.63 22.99
C ASP A 558 -33.52 4.62 24.15
N ALA A 559 -33.57 5.10 25.38
CA ALA A 559 -33.54 4.25 26.57
C ALA A 559 -34.88 3.58 26.86
N PRO A 560 -34.87 2.37 27.43
CA PRO A 560 -36.08 1.71 27.91
C PRO A 560 -36.80 2.52 29.01
N SER A 561 -38.12 2.35 29.13
CA SER A 561 -38.88 2.92 30.21
C SER A 561 -38.39 2.44 31.58
N GLY A 562 -38.15 3.37 32.50
CA GLY A 562 -37.64 3.06 33.83
C GLY A 562 -36.13 2.77 33.87
N GLN A 563 -35.38 3.27 32.92
CA GLN A 563 -33.93 3.13 32.85
C GLN A 563 -33.23 3.62 34.12
N PRO A 564 -32.52 2.75 34.88
CA PRO A 564 -31.75 3.17 36.03
C PRO A 564 -30.47 3.90 35.55
N LYS A 565 -30.03 4.90 36.35
CA LYS A 565 -28.76 5.58 36.07
C LYS A 565 -27.55 4.72 36.40
N ARG A 566 -27.64 3.83 37.38
CA ARG A 566 -26.57 2.94 37.79
C ARG A 566 -27.07 1.51 37.90
N PHE A 567 -26.31 0.59 37.32
CA PHE A 567 -26.60 -0.85 37.35
C PHE A 567 -25.38 -1.66 36.91
N ASP A 568 -25.39 -2.95 37.24
CA ASP A 568 -24.32 -3.85 36.93
C ASP A 568 -24.86 -5.05 36.14
N VAL A 569 -24.00 -5.59 35.29
CA VAL A 569 -24.22 -6.82 34.50
C VAL A 569 -23.17 -7.85 34.88
N ASN A 570 -23.59 -9.07 35.18
CA ASN A 570 -22.72 -10.18 35.58
C ASN A 570 -23.04 -11.44 34.78
N VAL A 571 -22.09 -11.92 33.96
CA VAL A 571 -22.32 -13.06 33.08
C VAL A 571 -21.11 -14.00 33.08
N PRO A 572 -21.22 -15.19 33.71
CA PRO A 572 -20.19 -16.23 33.57
C PRO A 572 -20.37 -16.98 32.26
N THR A 573 -19.26 -17.35 31.61
CA THR A 573 -19.24 -18.18 30.39
C THR A 573 -18.23 -19.31 30.55
N LEU A 574 -18.72 -20.54 30.34
CA LEU A 574 -17.89 -21.74 30.28
C LEU A 574 -17.74 -22.16 28.82
N THR A 575 -16.52 -22.37 28.38
CA THR A 575 -16.25 -23.01 27.08
C THR A 575 -15.41 -24.26 27.24
N VAL A 576 -15.61 -25.23 26.37
CA VAL A 576 -14.78 -26.43 26.26
C VAL A 576 -14.44 -26.63 24.78
N ASP A 577 -13.16 -26.47 24.44
CA ASP A 577 -12.65 -26.68 23.10
C ASP A 577 -11.81 -27.97 23.09
N THR A 578 -12.17 -28.90 22.22
CA THR A 578 -11.48 -30.19 22.12
C THR A 578 -11.45 -30.68 20.69
N GLY A 579 -10.40 -31.38 20.32
CA GLY A 579 -10.27 -31.94 18.98
C GLY A 579 -9.24 -33.05 18.90
N LEU A 580 -9.33 -33.81 17.81
CA LEU A 580 -8.37 -34.84 17.44
C LEU A 580 -7.59 -34.38 16.19
N ARG A 581 -6.39 -34.92 16.03
CA ARG A 581 -5.54 -34.66 14.87
C ARG A 581 -5.05 -36.00 14.33
N PHE A 582 -5.48 -36.32 13.11
CA PHE A 582 -5.03 -37.49 12.37
C PHE A 582 -4.21 -37.03 11.17
N GLU A 583 -3.16 -37.76 10.84
CA GLU A 583 -2.28 -37.45 9.73
C GLU A 583 -2.01 -38.70 8.89
N ARG A 584 -1.91 -38.51 7.57
CA ARG A 584 -1.46 -39.54 6.64
C ARG A 584 -0.72 -38.95 5.44
N GLY A 585 0.23 -39.70 4.90
CA GLY A 585 0.80 -39.42 3.58
C GLY A 585 -0.21 -39.80 2.48
N VAL A 586 -0.40 -38.90 1.51
CA VAL A 586 -1.24 -39.13 0.34
C VAL A 586 -0.55 -38.63 -0.93
N SER A 587 -0.64 -39.38 -2.01
CA SER A 587 -0.15 -38.95 -3.31
C SER A 587 -1.31 -38.55 -4.20
N LEU A 588 -1.34 -37.27 -4.61
CA LEU A 588 -2.36 -36.68 -5.47
C LEU A 588 -1.67 -35.97 -6.63
N PHE A 589 -2.13 -36.22 -7.85
CA PHE A 589 -1.61 -35.57 -9.07
C PHE A 589 -0.07 -35.68 -9.24
N GLY A 590 0.52 -36.79 -8.77
CA GLY A 590 1.98 -37.01 -8.85
C GLY A 590 2.81 -36.35 -7.76
N HIS A 591 2.20 -35.65 -6.82
CA HIS A 591 2.86 -35.02 -5.68
C HIS A 591 2.44 -35.69 -4.37
N THR A 592 3.39 -35.76 -3.42
CA THR A 592 3.13 -36.31 -2.09
C THR A 592 2.77 -35.18 -1.12
N TYR A 593 1.65 -35.33 -0.41
CA TYR A 593 1.17 -34.40 0.60
C TYR A 593 1.02 -35.10 1.94
N LEU A 594 1.14 -34.32 3.02
CA LEU A 594 0.64 -34.68 4.33
C LEU A 594 -0.82 -34.23 4.42
N GLN A 595 -1.74 -35.20 4.47
CA GLN A 595 -3.16 -34.93 4.72
C GLN A 595 -3.47 -35.03 6.20
N THR A 596 -4.08 -33.96 6.76
CA THR A 596 -4.63 -33.98 8.12
C THR A 596 -6.15 -34.25 8.09
N LEU A 597 -6.68 -34.78 9.17
CA LEU A 597 -8.11 -34.84 9.48
C LEU A 597 -8.29 -34.45 10.93
N GLU A 598 -9.00 -33.31 11.14
CA GLU A 598 -9.08 -32.61 12.42
C GLU A 598 -10.53 -32.43 12.84
N PRO A 599 -11.18 -33.43 13.45
CA PRO A 599 -12.47 -33.23 14.10
C PRO A 599 -12.32 -32.37 15.36
N ARG A 600 -13.19 -31.34 15.51
CA ARG A 600 -13.20 -30.40 16.63
C ARG A 600 -14.61 -30.24 17.16
N LEU A 601 -14.74 -30.21 18.47
CA LEU A 601 -15.97 -29.89 19.20
C LEU A 601 -15.72 -28.69 20.08
N PHE A 602 -16.61 -27.71 19.99
CA PHE A 602 -16.54 -26.49 20.79
C PHE A 602 -17.89 -26.29 21.49
N TYR A 603 -17.90 -26.41 22.81
CA TYR A 603 -19.09 -26.22 23.62
C TYR A 603 -19.05 -24.89 24.36
N VAL A 604 -20.15 -24.15 24.37
CA VAL A 604 -20.33 -22.90 25.07
C VAL A 604 -21.56 -22.95 25.95
N TYR A 605 -21.40 -22.58 27.22
CA TYR A 605 -22.49 -22.40 28.15
C TYR A 605 -22.40 -21.02 28.80
N THR A 606 -23.42 -20.18 28.59
CA THR A 606 -23.59 -18.86 29.16
C THR A 606 -25.05 -18.76 29.66
N PRO A 607 -25.28 -18.58 30.96
CA PRO A 607 -26.66 -18.48 31.48
C PRO A 607 -27.28 -17.13 31.04
N TYR A 608 -28.58 -17.17 30.75
CA TYR A 608 -29.32 -15.95 30.47
C TYR A 608 -29.20 -14.94 31.64
N ARG A 609 -28.85 -13.70 31.29
CA ARG A 609 -28.94 -12.53 32.17
C ARG A 609 -29.66 -11.42 31.43
N ASN A 610 -30.53 -10.73 32.14
CA ASN A 610 -31.19 -9.56 31.57
C ASN A 610 -30.18 -8.41 31.44
N GLN A 611 -29.89 -8.00 30.20
CA GLN A 611 -28.98 -6.92 29.86
C GLN A 611 -29.70 -5.77 29.14
N TYR A 612 -31.02 -5.77 29.25
CA TYR A 612 -31.91 -4.84 28.55
C TYR A 612 -31.62 -3.36 28.83
N HIS A 613 -31.19 -3.05 30.05
CA HIS A 613 -30.83 -1.71 30.46
C HIS A 613 -29.45 -1.25 30.00
N ALA A 614 -28.58 -2.14 29.52
CA ALA A 614 -27.28 -1.75 29.02
C ALA A 614 -27.43 -1.06 27.65
N PRO A 615 -26.99 0.21 27.50
CA PRO A 615 -27.00 0.88 26.20
C PRO A 615 -26.09 0.19 25.23
N LEU A 616 -26.33 0.36 23.93
CA LEU A 616 -25.44 -0.15 22.89
C LEU A 616 -24.37 0.89 22.56
N PHE A 617 -23.33 0.96 23.38
CA PHE A 617 -22.24 1.92 23.18
C PHE A 617 -21.25 1.49 22.10
N ASP A 618 -20.82 0.23 22.12
CA ASP A 618 -19.82 -0.33 21.20
C ASP A 618 -20.21 -1.73 20.67
N THR A 619 -21.44 -2.14 20.91
CA THR A 619 -21.88 -3.51 20.63
C THR A 619 -22.67 -3.60 19.34
N ALA A 620 -22.29 -4.59 18.52
CA ALA A 620 -23.00 -4.99 17.30
C ALA A 620 -22.99 -6.52 17.17
N VAL A 621 -23.82 -7.05 16.28
CA VAL A 621 -23.75 -8.48 15.91
C VAL A 621 -22.46 -8.70 15.11
N THR A 622 -21.73 -9.80 15.40
CA THR A 622 -20.54 -10.18 14.61
C THR A 622 -20.95 -10.49 13.18
N ASP A 623 -20.13 -10.05 12.22
CA ASP A 623 -20.29 -10.52 10.84
C ASP A 623 -19.93 -12.03 10.78
N PHE A 624 -20.70 -12.79 10.01
CA PHE A 624 -20.57 -14.24 9.98
C PHE A 624 -19.29 -14.68 9.25
N GLY A 625 -18.48 -15.49 9.92
CA GLY A 625 -17.35 -16.21 9.37
C GLY A 625 -17.26 -17.63 9.95
N ILE A 626 -16.48 -18.52 9.32
CA ILE A 626 -16.24 -19.86 9.87
C ILE A 626 -15.64 -19.78 11.29
N GLY A 627 -14.83 -18.73 11.54
CA GLY A 627 -14.23 -18.49 12.86
C GLY A 627 -15.26 -18.19 13.95
N GLU A 628 -16.35 -17.53 13.61
CA GLU A 628 -17.41 -17.13 14.54
C GLU A 628 -18.18 -18.32 15.13
N LEU A 629 -18.17 -19.47 14.45
CA LEU A 629 -18.73 -20.70 14.97
C LEU A 629 -18.02 -21.20 16.24
N PHE A 630 -16.78 -20.71 16.48
CA PHE A 630 -15.95 -21.02 17.64
C PHE A 630 -15.76 -19.82 18.57
N SER A 631 -16.65 -18.82 18.47
CA SER A 631 -16.69 -17.67 19.38
C SER A 631 -17.50 -17.99 20.64
N ASP A 632 -17.07 -17.45 21.77
CA ASP A 632 -17.82 -17.54 23.02
C ASP A 632 -19.00 -16.54 23.08
N ASN A 633 -18.99 -15.48 22.25
CA ASN A 633 -20.05 -14.50 22.13
C ASN A 633 -20.39 -14.24 20.65
N THR A 634 -21.66 -14.00 20.34
CA THR A 634 -22.14 -13.62 19.00
C THR A 634 -22.20 -12.11 18.79
N PHE A 635 -21.90 -11.34 19.83
CA PHE A 635 -21.79 -9.88 19.75
C PHE A 635 -20.33 -9.46 19.87
N VAL A 636 -19.97 -8.41 19.16
CA VAL A 636 -18.74 -7.63 19.41
C VAL A 636 -19.03 -6.58 20.49
N GLY A 637 -17.98 -6.01 21.08
CA GLY A 637 -18.12 -5.04 22.17
C GLY A 637 -18.42 -5.68 23.51
N HIS A 638 -18.90 -4.89 24.48
CA HIS A 638 -19.03 -5.33 25.86
C HIS A 638 -20.44 -5.12 26.47
N ASP A 639 -21.41 -4.59 25.70
CA ASP A 639 -22.75 -4.28 26.24
C ASP A 639 -23.71 -5.47 26.16
N ARG A 640 -23.38 -6.48 25.35
CA ARG A 640 -24.16 -7.70 25.19
C ARG A 640 -23.27 -8.93 25.22
N ILE A 641 -23.58 -9.86 26.11
CA ILE A 641 -23.05 -11.21 26.13
C ILE A 641 -24.20 -12.16 25.85
N ALA A 642 -24.14 -12.87 24.73
CA ALA A 642 -25.18 -13.79 24.31
C ALA A 642 -25.32 -14.94 25.32
N ASP A 643 -26.55 -15.23 25.75
CA ASP A 643 -26.79 -16.49 26.45
C ASP A 643 -26.60 -17.65 25.46
N ALA A 644 -25.98 -18.71 25.90
CA ALA A 644 -25.61 -19.83 25.07
C ALA A 644 -25.72 -21.14 25.86
N ASN A 645 -26.23 -22.14 25.20
CA ASN A 645 -26.08 -23.56 25.55
C ASN A 645 -25.98 -24.29 24.21
N ARG A 646 -24.75 -24.29 23.64
CA ARG A 646 -24.56 -24.72 22.26
C ARG A 646 -23.28 -25.54 22.09
N ILE A 647 -23.29 -26.39 21.07
CA ILE A 647 -22.12 -27.15 20.63
C ILE A 647 -21.88 -26.88 19.15
N THR A 648 -20.64 -26.61 18.78
CA THR A 648 -20.18 -26.56 17.40
C THR A 648 -19.36 -27.80 17.11
N ALA A 649 -19.72 -28.56 16.10
CA ALA A 649 -18.94 -29.65 15.57
C ALA A 649 -18.33 -29.24 14.22
N ALA A 650 -17.04 -29.48 14.04
CA ALA A 650 -16.36 -29.22 12.80
C ALA A 650 -15.41 -30.35 12.42
N LEU A 651 -15.21 -30.48 11.12
CA LEU A 651 -14.25 -31.40 10.51
C LEU A 651 -13.39 -30.56 9.53
N THR A 652 -12.10 -30.50 9.80
CA THR A 652 -11.12 -29.84 8.93
C THR A 652 -10.20 -30.90 8.32
N SER A 653 -9.89 -30.76 7.03
CA SER A 653 -8.87 -31.55 6.36
C SER A 653 -7.96 -30.63 5.60
N ARG A 654 -6.64 -30.79 5.76
CA ARG A 654 -5.62 -29.99 5.11
C ARG A 654 -4.71 -30.86 4.27
N LEU A 655 -4.23 -30.32 3.17
CA LEU A 655 -3.15 -30.89 2.37
C LEU A 655 -1.94 -29.97 2.52
N ILE A 656 -0.90 -30.49 3.15
CA ILE A 656 0.33 -29.76 3.45
C ILE A 656 1.45 -30.36 2.62
N GLU A 657 2.25 -29.52 1.98
CA GLU A 657 3.43 -29.96 1.26
C GLU A 657 4.57 -30.25 2.26
N PRO A 658 5.07 -31.48 2.36
CA PRO A 658 6.02 -31.85 3.41
C PRO A 658 7.36 -31.14 3.31
N ALA A 659 7.78 -30.72 2.09
CA ALA A 659 9.06 -30.09 1.87
C ALA A 659 9.13 -28.65 2.37
N THR A 660 8.01 -27.89 2.25
CA THR A 660 7.94 -26.46 2.59
C THR A 660 7.09 -26.17 3.82
N GLY A 661 6.20 -27.09 4.20
CA GLY A 661 5.17 -26.87 5.22
C GLY A 661 3.98 -26.06 4.72
N ASP A 662 3.92 -25.73 3.43
CA ASP A 662 2.85 -24.92 2.85
C ASP A 662 1.53 -25.69 2.81
N GLU A 663 0.47 -25.05 3.29
CA GLU A 663 -0.88 -25.54 3.12
C GLU A 663 -1.36 -25.27 1.69
N ARG A 664 -1.55 -26.37 0.93
CA ARG A 664 -2.00 -26.34 -0.47
C ARG A 664 -3.50 -26.37 -0.62
N ALA A 665 -4.18 -27.04 0.29
CA ALA A 665 -5.63 -27.04 0.34
C ALA A 665 -6.14 -27.22 1.76
N ARG A 666 -7.28 -26.62 2.05
CA ARG A 666 -8.03 -26.78 3.31
C ARG A 666 -9.51 -26.95 2.99
N PHE A 667 -10.13 -27.88 3.66
CA PHE A 667 -11.58 -28.13 3.63
C PHE A 667 -12.11 -28.07 5.05
N VAL A 668 -13.22 -27.37 5.24
CA VAL A 668 -13.89 -27.24 6.54
C VAL A 668 -15.37 -27.54 6.35
N LEU A 669 -15.91 -28.38 7.19
CA LEU A 669 -17.35 -28.64 7.34
C LEU A 669 -17.71 -28.44 8.80
N ALA A 670 -18.68 -27.59 9.09
CA ALA A 670 -19.02 -27.23 10.46
C ALA A 670 -20.53 -26.98 10.62
N GLN A 671 -21.04 -27.30 11.81
CA GLN A 671 -22.42 -27.00 12.20
C GLN A 671 -22.47 -26.69 13.68
N GLN A 672 -23.28 -25.73 14.06
CA GLN A 672 -23.59 -25.39 15.45
C GLN A 672 -25.01 -25.83 15.77
N TYR A 673 -25.17 -26.41 16.92
CA TYR A 673 -26.45 -26.83 17.49
C TYR A 673 -26.68 -26.15 18.83
N ASP A 674 -27.79 -25.43 18.96
CA ASP A 674 -28.23 -24.78 20.19
C ASP A 674 -29.19 -25.68 20.93
N PHE A 675 -28.81 -26.15 22.12
CA PHE A 675 -29.69 -26.96 23.01
C PHE A 675 -30.84 -26.11 23.56
N LYS A 676 -30.70 -24.82 23.57
CA LYS A 676 -31.67 -23.83 23.98
C LYS A 676 -31.57 -22.60 23.13
N ALA A 677 -32.69 -22.09 22.65
CA ALA A 677 -32.72 -20.85 21.87
C ALA A 677 -32.20 -19.68 22.72
N PRO A 678 -31.25 -18.85 22.19
CA PRO A 678 -30.74 -17.68 22.88
C PRO A 678 -31.87 -16.65 23.06
N LYS A 679 -31.82 -15.93 24.18
CA LYS A 679 -32.82 -14.92 24.56
C LYS A 679 -32.29 -13.50 24.55
N VAL A 680 -30.95 -13.34 24.61
CA VAL A 680 -30.31 -12.02 24.56
C VAL A 680 -30.29 -11.56 23.11
N THR A 681 -30.87 -10.40 22.87
CA THR A 681 -30.95 -9.72 21.57
C THR A 681 -30.24 -8.37 21.64
N LEU A 682 -29.96 -7.77 20.50
CA LEU A 682 -29.34 -6.45 20.47
C LEU A 682 -30.29 -5.40 21.07
N THR A 683 -31.52 -5.36 20.58
CA THR A 683 -32.58 -4.49 21.07
C THR A 683 -33.77 -5.33 21.60
N SER A 684 -34.64 -4.71 22.37
CA SER A 684 -35.82 -5.39 22.91
C SER A 684 -36.91 -5.69 21.88
N SER A 685 -36.89 -4.99 20.77
CA SER A 685 -37.82 -5.20 19.65
C SER A 685 -37.43 -6.38 18.76
N ASP A 686 -36.19 -6.87 18.92
CA ASP A 686 -35.70 -7.96 18.09
C ASP A 686 -36.36 -9.26 18.46
N SER A 687 -36.72 -10.06 17.46
CA SER A 687 -37.21 -11.40 17.69
C SER A 687 -36.07 -12.35 18.05
N THR A 688 -36.29 -13.20 19.04
CA THR A 688 -35.33 -14.25 19.37
C THR A 688 -35.34 -15.30 18.27
N SER A 689 -34.16 -15.79 17.91
CA SER A 689 -34.04 -16.90 16.97
C SER A 689 -34.78 -18.15 17.53
N THR A 690 -35.71 -18.65 16.79
CA THR A 690 -36.40 -19.91 17.14
C THR A 690 -35.63 -21.17 16.67
N PHE A 691 -34.51 -20.95 15.96
CA PHE A 691 -33.75 -22.05 15.36
C PHE A 691 -32.77 -22.67 16.35
N SER A 692 -32.80 -23.99 16.45
CA SER A 692 -31.85 -24.80 17.23
C SER A 692 -30.57 -25.13 16.47
N ARG A 693 -30.40 -24.64 15.22
CA ARG A 693 -29.25 -24.92 14.36
C ARG A 693 -28.87 -23.71 13.52
N THR A 694 -27.57 -23.51 13.28
CA THR A 694 -27.07 -22.41 12.44
C THR A 694 -26.99 -22.81 10.98
N GLY A 695 -27.54 -23.83 10.47
CA GLY A 695 -27.28 -24.30 9.11
C GLY A 695 -25.87 -24.91 8.94
N LEU A 696 -25.70 -25.69 7.91
CA LEU A 696 -24.45 -26.33 7.56
C LEU A 696 -23.50 -25.33 6.95
N VAL A 697 -22.27 -25.21 7.47
CA VAL A 697 -21.23 -24.33 6.94
C VAL A 697 -20.14 -25.16 6.31
N ALA A 698 -19.83 -24.88 5.04
CA ALA A 698 -18.75 -25.50 4.29
C ALA A 698 -17.78 -24.45 3.79
N GLY A 699 -16.49 -24.74 3.88
CA GLY A 699 -15.44 -23.88 3.35
C GLY A 699 -14.34 -24.70 2.68
N ALA A 700 -13.73 -24.12 1.64
CA ALA A 700 -12.59 -24.68 0.97
C ALA A 700 -11.63 -23.56 0.55
N SER A 701 -10.33 -23.78 0.70
CA SER A 701 -9.30 -22.91 0.17
C SER A 701 -8.21 -23.72 -0.52
N TYR A 702 -7.66 -23.20 -1.59
CA TYR A 702 -6.64 -23.84 -2.41
C TYR A 702 -5.53 -22.85 -2.76
N LYS A 703 -4.28 -23.28 -2.66
CA LYS A 703 -3.09 -22.60 -3.16
C LYS A 703 -2.36 -23.54 -4.11
N LEU A 704 -2.71 -23.45 -5.37
CA LEU A 704 -2.08 -24.25 -6.43
C LEU A 704 -0.85 -23.52 -6.97
N GLY A 705 0.03 -24.20 -7.66
CA GLY A 705 1.19 -23.61 -8.30
C GLY A 705 0.83 -22.49 -9.31
N ALA A 706 1.84 -21.79 -9.84
CA ALA A 706 1.70 -20.71 -10.81
C ALA A 706 0.81 -19.53 -10.33
N GLY A 707 0.90 -19.19 -9.02
CA GLY A 707 0.20 -18.03 -8.46
C GLY A 707 -1.31 -18.16 -8.35
N PHE A 708 -1.86 -19.39 -8.43
CA PHE A 708 -3.28 -19.61 -8.34
C PHE A 708 -3.72 -19.81 -6.89
N ASN A 709 -4.74 -19.07 -6.47
CA ASN A 709 -5.44 -19.25 -5.20
C ASN A 709 -6.96 -19.16 -5.39
N ALA A 710 -7.69 -19.94 -4.61
CA ALA A 710 -9.14 -19.87 -4.58
C ALA A 710 -9.65 -20.13 -3.15
N GLU A 711 -10.73 -19.48 -2.80
CA GLU A 711 -11.42 -19.67 -1.53
C GLU A 711 -12.94 -19.68 -1.74
N GLN A 712 -13.61 -20.51 -0.98
CA GLN A 712 -15.06 -20.66 -1.06
C GLN A 712 -15.60 -20.88 0.35
N ALA A 713 -16.71 -20.25 0.65
CA ALA A 713 -17.47 -20.52 1.86
C ALA A 713 -18.96 -20.44 1.55
N ALA A 714 -19.74 -21.32 2.17
CA ALA A 714 -21.17 -21.36 2.02
C ALA A 714 -21.83 -21.74 3.34
N GLN A 715 -22.97 -21.15 3.63
CA GLN A 715 -23.87 -21.51 4.73
C GLN A 715 -25.22 -21.88 4.14
N TYR A 716 -25.63 -23.11 4.36
CA TYR A 716 -26.88 -23.67 3.88
C TYR A 716 -27.80 -23.94 5.05
N ASP A 717 -29.02 -23.45 4.97
CA ASP A 717 -30.08 -23.70 5.97
C ASP A 717 -30.87 -24.93 5.54
N GLU A 718 -30.57 -26.08 6.17
CA GLU A 718 -31.19 -27.35 5.84
C GLU A 718 -32.62 -27.46 6.37
N ILE A 719 -33.07 -26.58 7.24
CA ILE A 719 -34.45 -26.58 7.77
C ILE A 719 -35.38 -25.88 6.78
N ASN A 720 -34.93 -24.78 6.21
CA ASN A 720 -35.73 -23.94 5.33
C ASN A 720 -35.36 -24.15 3.84
N ASP A 721 -34.43 -25.03 3.55
CA ASP A 721 -33.99 -25.44 2.20
C ASP A 721 -33.51 -24.28 1.33
N TYR A 722 -32.60 -23.42 1.87
CA TYR A 722 -32.02 -22.34 1.10
C TYR A 722 -30.56 -22.02 1.46
N LEU A 723 -29.84 -21.49 0.47
CA LEU A 723 -28.53 -20.92 0.67
C LEU A 723 -28.66 -19.57 1.37
N ARG A 724 -28.11 -19.46 2.59
CA ARG A 724 -28.16 -18.26 3.39
C ARG A 724 -27.07 -17.26 2.97
N ARG A 725 -25.84 -17.76 2.84
CA ARG A 725 -24.67 -16.97 2.45
C ARG A 725 -23.73 -17.81 1.61
N ALA A 726 -23.05 -17.15 0.67
CA ALA A 726 -21.96 -17.75 -0.08
C ALA A 726 -20.93 -16.69 -0.44
N SER A 727 -19.66 -17.10 -0.42
CA SER A 727 -18.55 -16.31 -0.95
C SER A 727 -17.66 -17.22 -1.78
N ILE A 728 -17.20 -16.71 -2.92
CA ILE A 728 -16.23 -17.37 -3.79
C ILE A 728 -15.20 -16.32 -4.15
N GLY A 729 -13.94 -16.61 -3.83
CA GLY A 729 -12.79 -15.81 -4.22
C GLY A 729 -11.87 -16.62 -5.13
N PHE A 730 -11.30 -15.97 -6.11
CA PHE A 730 -10.37 -16.53 -7.07
C PHE A 730 -9.29 -15.50 -7.37
N GLY A 731 -8.03 -15.88 -7.25
CA GLY A 731 -6.88 -15.07 -7.59
C GLY A 731 -5.91 -15.86 -8.44
N TRP A 732 -5.38 -15.24 -9.49
CA TRP A 732 -4.39 -15.82 -10.36
C TRP A 732 -3.37 -14.79 -10.78
N SER A 733 -2.10 -15.02 -10.44
CA SER A 733 -0.98 -14.15 -10.77
C SER A 733 0.20 -14.98 -11.29
N PRO A 734 0.16 -15.41 -12.57
CA PRO A 734 1.15 -16.33 -13.14
C PRO A 734 2.49 -15.66 -13.45
N GLY A 735 2.64 -14.38 -13.31
CA GLY A 735 3.87 -13.63 -13.58
C GLY A 735 3.67 -12.14 -13.46
N GLU A 736 4.69 -11.36 -13.75
CA GLU A 736 4.66 -9.91 -13.68
C GLU A 736 3.55 -9.33 -14.56
N GLN A 737 2.88 -8.30 -14.07
CA GLN A 737 1.77 -7.60 -14.73
C GLN A 737 0.59 -8.50 -15.16
N ARG A 738 0.52 -9.74 -14.66
CA ARG A 738 -0.57 -10.69 -14.95
C ARG A 738 -1.30 -10.99 -13.65
N VAL A 739 -2.42 -10.32 -13.45
CA VAL A 739 -3.24 -10.47 -12.25
C VAL A 739 -4.70 -10.57 -12.67
N LEU A 740 -5.38 -11.59 -12.16
CA LEU A 740 -6.81 -11.76 -12.30
C LEU A 740 -7.39 -12.12 -10.93
N ASN A 741 -8.24 -11.25 -10.40
CA ASN A 741 -8.98 -11.47 -9.17
C ASN A 741 -10.48 -11.45 -9.48
N MET A 742 -11.19 -12.46 -9.03
CA MET A 742 -12.65 -12.54 -9.13
C MET A 742 -13.20 -12.86 -7.75
N SER A 743 -14.26 -12.18 -7.35
CA SER A 743 -14.98 -12.52 -6.14
C SER A 743 -16.49 -12.39 -6.36
N TYR A 744 -17.22 -13.31 -5.73
CA TYR A 744 -18.67 -13.29 -5.67
C TYR A 744 -19.08 -13.38 -4.22
N ARG A 745 -20.00 -12.53 -3.80
CA ARG A 745 -20.57 -12.49 -2.46
C ARG A 745 -22.10 -12.52 -2.57
N TYR A 746 -22.68 -13.47 -1.89
CA TYR A 746 -24.11 -13.60 -1.75
C TYR A 746 -24.47 -13.61 -0.27
N ASN A 747 -25.44 -12.79 0.12
CA ASN A 747 -26.06 -12.81 1.42
C ASN A 747 -27.56 -12.61 1.21
N ARG A 748 -28.37 -13.62 1.57
CA ARG A 748 -29.83 -13.50 1.55
C ARG A 748 -30.22 -12.55 2.68
N ALA A 749 -31.09 -11.58 2.39
CA ALA A 749 -31.77 -10.87 3.45
C ALA A 749 -32.58 -11.90 4.25
N VAL A 750 -32.14 -12.18 5.42
CA VAL A 750 -32.90 -12.99 6.35
C VAL A 750 -33.54 -12.01 7.32
N ASP A 751 -34.81 -12.21 7.59
CA ASP A 751 -35.49 -11.57 8.70
C ASP A 751 -34.85 -11.96 10.05
N TYR A 752 -33.62 -11.54 10.22
CA TYR A 752 -33.16 -11.30 11.58
C TYR A 752 -33.64 -9.90 11.93
N SER A 753 -34.71 -9.80 12.61
CA SER A 753 -35.14 -8.58 13.25
C SER A 753 -34.20 -8.19 14.41
N TYR A 754 -32.89 -8.21 14.12
CA TYR A 754 -31.86 -7.62 14.96
C TYR A 754 -31.60 -6.15 14.60
N ALA A 755 -32.14 -5.70 13.48
CA ALA A 755 -32.16 -4.31 13.08
C ALA A 755 -33.53 -4.04 12.46
N SER A 756 -34.17 -3.01 12.91
CA SER A 756 -35.43 -2.49 12.39
C SER A 756 -35.34 -1.92 10.96
N GLU A 757 -34.30 -2.23 10.22
CA GLU A 757 -34.09 -1.82 8.84
C GLU A 757 -34.06 -3.06 7.94
N ASP A 758 -34.83 -3.01 6.85
CA ASP A 758 -34.82 -3.99 5.78
C ASP A 758 -33.39 -4.16 5.23
N VAL A 759 -32.71 -5.22 5.65
CA VAL A 759 -31.39 -5.56 5.10
C VAL A 759 -31.59 -6.09 3.69
N GLU A 760 -31.28 -5.27 2.71
CA GLU A 760 -31.36 -5.70 1.31
C GLU A 760 -30.43 -6.90 1.03
N PRO A 761 -30.88 -7.88 0.23
CA PRO A 761 -30.04 -9.01 -0.13
C PRO A 761 -28.82 -8.54 -0.92
N VAL A 762 -27.65 -8.96 -0.49
CA VAL A 762 -26.40 -8.66 -1.19
C VAL A 762 -26.13 -9.77 -2.20
N SER A 763 -25.98 -9.40 -3.47
CA SER A 763 -25.51 -10.29 -4.54
C SER A 763 -24.53 -9.51 -5.41
N GLN A 764 -23.25 -9.63 -5.12
CA GLN A 764 -22.22 -8.77 -5.67
C GLN A 764 -21.10 -9.60 -6.31
N ALA A 765 -20.73 -9.23 -7.54
CA ALA A 765 -19.57 -9.78 -8.22
C ALA A 765 -18.53 -8.70 -8.45
N VAL A 766 -17.27 -8.98 -8.15
CA VAL A 766 -16.14 -8.10 -8.40
C VAL A 766 -15.15 -8.81 -9.29
N LEU A 767 -14.74 -8.14 -10.34
CA LEU A 767 -13.65 -8.55 -11.23
C LEU A 767 -12.56 -7.48 -11.14
N ALA A 768 -11.32 -7.86 -10.85
CA ALA A 768 -10.17 -6.97 -10.92
C ALA A 768 -9.05 -7.67 -11.69
N ALA A 769 -8.49 -7.00 -12.68
CA ALA A 769 -7.48 -7.60 -13.55
C ALA A 769 -6.47 -6.57 -14.03
N GLN A 770 -5.23 -7.02 -14.17
CA GLN A 770 -4.18 -6.40 -14.97
C GLN A 770 -3.67 -7.47 -15.93
N TRP A 771 -3.63 -7.18 -17.23
CA TRP A 771 -3.18 -8.15 -18.22
C TRP A 771 -2.44 -7.49 -19.39
N PRO A 772 -1.24 -7.95 -19.74
CA PRO A 772 -0.54 -7.50 -20.93
C PRO A 772 -1.25 -8.03 -22.19
N LEU A 773 -1.70 -7.11 -23.03
CA LEU A 773 -2.30 -7.41 -24.34
C LEU A 773 -1.24 -7.58 -25.41
N THR A 774 -0.15 -6.80 -25.31
CA THR A 774 1.05 -6.89 -26.11
C THR A 774 2.27 -6.63 -25.23
N GLN A 775 3.47 -6.63 -25.79
CA GLN A 775 4.70 -6.28 -25.05
C GLN A 775 4.68 -4.85 -24.50
N HIS A 776 3.93 -3.95 -25.13
CA HIS A 776 3.85 -2.54 -24.78
C HIS A 776 2.49 -2.08 -24.25
N LEU A 777 1.46 -2.91 -24.37
CA LEU A 777 0.10 -2.52 -23.99
C LEU A 777 -0.45 -3.46 -22.95
N SER A 778 -0.84 -2.92 -21.81
CA SER A 778 -1.56 -3.63 -20.77
C SER A 778 -2.96 -3.03 -20.54
N ALA A 779 -3.90 -3.91 -20.20
CA ALA A 779 -5.24 -3.52 -19.77
C ALA A 779 -5.34 -3.65 -18.26
N VAL A 780 -6.06 -2.72 -17.63
CA VAL A 780 -6.40 -2.71 -16.21
C VAL A 780 -7.89 -2.55 -16.07
N ALA A 781 -8.53 -3.40 -15.29
CA ALA A 781 -9.97 -3.32 -15.08
C ALA A 781 -10.32 -3.67 -13.64
N ARG A 782 -11.30 -2.96 -13.07
CA ARG A 782 -12.05 -3.35 -11.89
C ARG A 782 -13.52 -3.07 -12.12
N LEU A 783 -14.36 -4.06 -11.95
CA LEU A 783 -15.80 -3.96 -12.12
C LEU A 783 -16.46 -4.52 -10.87
N ASP A 784 -17.29 -3.73 -10.23
CA ASP A 784 -18.09 -4.09 -9.07
C ASP A 784 -19.56 -4.03 -9.49
N TYR A 785 -20.16 -5.20 -9.67
CA TYR A 785 -21.51 -5.36 -10.21
C TYR A 785 -22.46 -5.92 -9.16
N ASP A 786 -23.54 -5.19 -8.92
CA ASP A 786 -24.65 -5.62 -8.09
C ASP A 786 -25.62 -6.45 -8.94
N LEU A 787 -25.63 -7.75 -8.71
CA LEU A 787 -26.48 -8.69 -9.45
C LEU A 787 -27.97 -8.60 -9.04
N HIS A 788 -28.24 -8.18 -7.78
CA HIS A 788 -29.60 -7.99 -7.30
C HIS A 788 -30.23 -6.75 -7.94
N ALA A 789 -29.57 -5.60 -7.82
CA ALA A 789 -30.01 -4.36 -8.44
C ALA A 789 -29.71 -4.30 -9.95
N ARG A 790 -28.97 -5.28 -10.50
CA ARG A 790 -28.59 -5.39 -11.92
C ARG A 790 -27.89 -4.15 -12.45
N ARG A 791 -27.01 -3.58 -11.67
CA ARG A 791 -26.28 -2.35 -12.02
C ARG A 791 -24.80 -2.44 -11.67
N LEU A 792 -23.99 -1.77 -12.47
CA LEU A 792 -22.60 -1.52 -12.13
C LEU A 792 -22.57 -0.46 -11.01
N ARG A 793 -22.06 -0.83 -9.83
CA ARG A 793 -21.87 0.07 -8.68
C ARG A 793 -20.71 1.00 -8.93
N THR A 794 -19.53 0.42 -9.04
CA THR A 794 -18.29 1.13 -9.34
C THR A 794 -17.54 0.36 -10.41
N GLY A 795 -16.72 1.04 -11.18
CA GLY A 795 -15.89 0.39 -12.17
C GLY A 795 -14.80 1.31 -12.67
N LEU A 796 -13.64 0.72 -12.94
CA LEU A 796 -12.50 1.36 -13.57
C LEU A 796 -12.06 0.45 -14.71
N VAL A 797 -11.91 1.01 -15.89
CA VAL A 797 -11.33 0.32 -17.05
C VAL A 797 -10.30 1.23 -17.66
N GLY A 798 -9.09 0.75 -17.84
CA GLY A 798 -8.02 1.53 -18.40
C GLY A 798 -7.07 0.68 -19.25
N ILE A 799 -6.31 1.38 -20.06
CA ILE A 799 -5.22 0.85 -20.84
C ILE A 799 -3.95 1.64 -20.50
N GLN A 800 -2.85 0.96 -20.50
CA GLN A 800 -1.55 1.55 -20.31
C GLN A 800 -0.64 1.09 -21.42
N TYR A 801 -0.16 2.05 -22.20
CA TYR A 801 0.87 1.82 -23.22
C TYR A 801 2.22 2.21 -22.65
N ASP A 802 3.15 1.30 -22.67
CA ASP A 802 4.50 1.48 -22.18
C ASP A 802 5.50 1.39 -23.35
N ALA A 803 5.97 2.55 -23.78
CA ALA A 803 7.12 2.66 -24.66
C ALA A 803 8.41 2.66 -23.81
N SER A 804 9.55 2.36 -24.45
CA SER A 804 10.83 2.29 -23.73
C SER A 804 11.16 3.56 -22.93
N CYS A 805 10.84 4.74 -23.45
CA CYS A 805 11.17 6.03 -22.80
C CYS A 805 9.97 6.89 -22.37
N TRP A 806 8.74 6.42 -22.56
CA TRP A 806 7.52 7.10 -22.05
C TRP A 806 6.41 6.09 -21.82
N SER A 807 5.40 6.49 -21.06
CA SER A 807 4.17 5.71 -20.91
C SER A 807 2.94 6.60 -20.97
N LEU A 808 1.85 6.06 -21.53
CA LEU A 808 0.55 6.73 -21.62
C LEU A 808 -0.51 5.85 -20.98
N GLY A 809 -1.17 6.38 -19.97
CA GLY A 809 -2.32 5.76 -19.34
C GLY A 809 -3.61 6.48 -19.71
N VAL A 810 -4.65 5.73 -20.03
CA VAL A 810 -6.03 6.23 -20.23
C VAL A 810 -6.98 5.35 -19.43
N ALA A 811 -7.85 5.95 -18.63
CA ALA A 811 -8.85 5.20 -17.88
C ALA A 811 -10.20 5.91 -17.85
N GLY A 812 -11.26 5.10 -17.90
CA GLY A 812 -12.62 5.50 -17.59
C GLY A 812 -13.02 4.93 -16.22
N GLU A 813 -13.57 5.75 -15.37
CA GLU A 813 -14.04 5.38 -14.03
C GLU A 813 -15.51 5.74 -13.85
N LYS A 814 -16.27 4.81 -13.24
CA LYS A 814 -17.58 5.07 -12.65
C LYS A 814 -17.45 4.94 -11.15
N TYR A 815 -17.77 5.97 -10.41
CA TYR A 815 -17.64 6.02 -8.95
C TYR A 815 -18.94 6.46 -8.28
N LEU A 816 -19.08 6.17 -6.99
CA LEU A 816 -20.18 6.63 -6.16
C LEU A 816 -19.70 7.76 -5.26
N TYR A 817 -20.54 8.75 -5.05
CA TYR A 817 -20.28 9.82 -4.07
C TYR A 817 -21.55 10.16 -3.30
N ALA A 818 -21.37 10.52 -2.03
CA ALA A 818 -22.46 10.95 -1.18
C ALA A 818 -22.91 12.35 -1.57
N THR A 819 -24.22 12.54 -1.76
CA THR A 819 -24.85 13.86 -2.00
C THR A 819 -25.48 14.41 -0.74
N SER A 820 -25.84 13.52 0.18
CA SER A 820 -26.30 13.81 1.54
C SER A 820 -25.95 12.65 2.45
N SER A 821 -26.25 12.74 3.75
CA SER A 821 -26.07 11.63 4.68
C SER A 821 -26.83 10.35 4.31
N THR A 822 -27.91 10.47 3.51
CA THR A 822 -28.78 9.34 3.16
C THR A 822 -28.80 9.00 1.67
N SER A 823 -28.14 9.78 0.81
CA SER A 823 -28.19 9.58 -0.64
C SER A 823 -26.82 9.52 -1.30
N THR A 824 -26.65 8.57 -2.20
CA THR A 824 -25.47 8.43 -3.06
C THR A 824 -25.84 8.58 -4.52
N THR A 825 -24.98 9.23 -5.27
CA THR A 825 -25.12 9.42 -6.72
C THR A 825 -23.87 8.86 -7.41
N SER A 826 -23.95 8.50 -8.68
CA SER A 826 -22.80 8.05 -9.45
C SER A 826 -22.26 9.15 -10.34
N GLY A 827 -20.95 9.30 -10.37
CA GLY A 827 -20.20 10.09 -11.34
C GLY A 827 -19.44 9.22 -12.33
N THR A 828 -19.02 9.82 -13.44
CA THR A 828 -18.13 9.21 -14.41
C THR A 828 -16.97 10.13 -14.71
N ARG A 829 -15.76 9.56 -14.81
CA ARG A 829 -14.52 10.28 -15.08
C ARG A 829 -13.71 9.58 -16.16
N ILE A 830 -13.13 10.35 -17.05
CA ILE A 830 -12.12 9.89 -18.01
C ILE A 830 -10.81 10.59 -17.67
N MET A 831 -9.74 9.84 -17.55
CA MET A 831 -8.43 10.33 -17.14
C MET A 831 -7.38 9.96 -18.15
N VAL A 832 -6.45 10.88 -18.41
CA VAL A 832 -5.29 10.69 -19.29
C VAL A 832 -4.05 11.17 -18.58
N GLN A 833 -3.01 10.37 -18.58
CA GLN A 833 -1.71 10.71 -18.00
C GLN A 833 -0.58 10.27 -18.94
N LEU A 834 0.27 11.22 -19.31
CA LEU A 834 1.50 10.99 -20.03
C LEU A 834 2.68 11.09 -19.05
N GLN A 835 3.53 10.09 -19.04
CA GLN A 835 4.74 10.03 -18.21
C GLN A 835 5.96 9.89 -19.11
N LEU A 836 6.95 10.75 -18.93
CA LEU A 836 8.24 10.70 -19.63
C LEU A 836 9.28 10.09 -18.69
N LYS A 837 9.80 8.93 -19.05
CA LYS A 837 10.77 8.21 -18.23
C LYS A 837 12.11 8.96 -18.23
N GLY A 838 12.76 9.08 -17.06
CA GLY A 838 14.03 9.81 -16.90
C GLY A 838 13.90 11.31 -16.61
N LEU A 839 12.68 11.89 -16.56
CA LEU A 839 12.44 13.24 -16.06
C LEU A 839 11.92 13.27 -14.62
N GLY A 840 12.01 12.15 -13.91
CA GLY A 840 11.46 11.94 -12.58
C GLY A 840 10.11 11.23 -12.65
N ALA A 841 9.86 10.38 -11.66
CA ALA A 841 8.59 9.69 -11.51
C ALA A 841 8.38 9.33 -10.04
N THR A 842 7.16 9.53 -9.57
CA THR A 842 6.65 8.93 -8.35
C THR A 842 5.37 8.19 -8.70
N ASP A 843 4.97 7.23 -7.88
CA ASP A 843 3.73 6.48 -8.03
C ASP A 843 2.53 7.39 -7.70
N ASN A 844 2.21 8.29 -8.62
CA ASN A 844 1.16 9.30 -8.49
C ASN A 844 0.11 9.18 -9.60
N GLY A 845 -1.06 9.80 -9.37
CA GLY A 845 -2.09 9.94 -10.39
C GLY A 845 -2.72 8.60 -10.78
N LEU A 846 -2.72 8.28 -12.08
CA LEU A 846 -3.44 7.13 -12.63
C LEU A 846 -2.87 5.78 -12.16
N GLN A 847 -1.55 5.68 -11.99
CA GLN A 847 -0.93 4.45 -11.48
C GLN A 847 -1.37 4.14 -10.05
N LYS A 848 -1.47 5.16 -9.20
CA LYS A 848 -1.98 5.02 -7.84
C LYS A 848 -3.44 4.54 -7.83
N GLN A 849 -4.26 4.98 -8.79
CA GLN A 849 -5.63 4.49 -8.93
C GLN A 849 -5.67 3.04 -9.40
N PHE A 850 -4.81 2.65 -10.34
CA PHE A 850 -4.70 1.26 -10.79
C PHE A 850 -4.26 0.33 -9.66
N SER A 851 -3.25 0.73 -8.89
CA SER A 851 -2.77 -0.06 -7.74
C SER A 851 -3.83 -0.20 -6.65
N ALA A 852 -4.61 0.85 -6.40
CA ALA A 852 -5.73 0.80 -5.45
C ALA A 852 -6.91 -0.05 -5.96
N ALA A 853 -7.13 -0.06 -7.28
CA ALA A 853 -8.23 -0.80 -7.91
C ALA A 853 -7.94 -2.31 -8.04
N VAL A 854 -6.69 -2.70 -8.35
CA VAL A 854 -6.31 -4.08 -8.64
C VAL A 854 -5.29 -4.58 -7.60
N PRO A 855 -5.71 -5.40 -6.62
CA PRO A 855 -4.78 -6.05 -5.70
C PRO A 855 -3.73 -6.87 -6.46
N GLY A 856 -2.45 -6.61 -6.21
CA GLY A 856 -1.35 -7.25 -6.92
C GLY A 856 -0.93 -6.55 -8.23
N TYR A 857 -1.47 -5.34 -8.51
CA TYR A 857 -1.03 -4.52 -9.63
C TYR A 857 0.48 -4.26 -9.58
N THR A 858 1.14 -4.44 -10.71
CA THR A 858 2.57 -4.12 -10.89
C THR A 858 2.70 -2.98 -11.90
N ALA A 859 3.28 -1.87 -11.46
CA ALA A 859 3.55 -0.74 -12.33
C ALA A 859 4.64 -1.09 -13.35
N PRO A 860 4.59 -0.51 -14.56
CA PRO A 860 5.72 -0.62 -15.49
C PRO A 860 7.00 -0.02 -14.88
N PRO A 861 8.17 -0.54 -15.24
CA PRO A 861 9.44 -0.02 -14.74
C PRO A 861 9.60 1.46 -15.16
N LEU A 862 9.94 2.31 -14.20
CA LEU A 862 10.09 3.75 -14.41
C LEU A 862 11.38 4.14 -15.11
N GLN A 863 12.37 3.26 -15.08
CA GLN A 863 13.65 3.42 -15.78
C GLN A 863 13.86 2.24 -16.70
N GLN A 864 14.42 2.52 -17.87
CA GLN A 864 15.03 1.49 -18.69
C GLN A 864 16.27 1.01 -17.93
N GLU A 865 16.28 -0.23 -17.46
CA GLU A 865 17.55 -0.85 -17.10
C GLU A 865 18.41 -0.78 -18.34
N GLY A 866 19.52 -0.07 -18.25
CA GLY A 866 20.45 0.07 -19.37
C GLY A 866 20.91 -1.32 -19.77
N SER A 867 20.31 -1.85 -20.84
CA SER A 867 20.58 -3.19 -21.35
C SER A 867 21.92 -3.11 -21.96
N ASP A 868 22.86 -2.62 -22.00
CA ASP A 868 24.18 -2.76 -22.62
C ASP A 868 25.21 -1.74 -22.13
N ARG A 869 25.51 -1.85 -20.81
CA ARG A 869 26.67 -1.11 -20.27
C ARG A 869 28.01 -1.48 -20.93
N PHE A 870 28.05 -2.57 -21.70
CA PHE A 870 29.30 -3.10 -22.28
C PHE A 870 29.45 -2.91 -23.76
N THR A 871 28.40 -2.70 -24.54
CA THR A 871 28.51 -2.49 -26.00
C THR A 871 28.89 -1.06 -26.38
N ASP A 872 28.87 -0.13 -25.43
CA ASP A 872 29.03 1.29 -25.70
C ASP A 872 30.29 1.92 -25.08
N LEU A 873 31.16 1.13 -24.47
CA LEU A 873 32.48 1.61 -24.08
C LEU A 873 33.43 1.54 -25.27
N PRO A 874 34.12 2.66 -25.61
CA PRO A 874 35.04 2.75 -26.73
C PRO A 874 36.25 1.82 -26.59
#